data_4f9db5953bcfaef13459bc4a34c2a4c7
#
_entry.id   4f9db5953bcfaef13459bc4a34c2a4c7
#
_cell.length_a   1.000
_cell.length_b   1.000
_cell.length_c   1.000
_cell.angle_alpha   90.00
_cell.angle_beta   90.00
_cell.angle_gamma   90.00
#
_symmetry.space_group_name_H-M   'P 1'
#
loop_
_entity.id
_entity.type
_entity.pdbx_description
1 polymer ?
#
loop_
_entity_poly.entity_id
_entity_poly.type
_entity_poly.pdbx_seq_one_letter_code
_entity_poly.pdbx_strand_id
1 'polypeptide(L)'
;MVLCVLGWGVGELGENVLSLWGNTENRMMNQLLKNLNERQQEAVQATEGSVRIIAGAGSGKTRVIAHRYAYLVNVLGVDPGNILCMTFTNKAAQEMKHRISRLVDSGLVTDYVCTIHGFCVKFLRKEIHRLGYPKTFTILDDEDKKAMVKRIMEAMNIDRKKSTVNKHLAHIGKTKGKMRMDYVAQFMLPHSKAEPKADMQFFCNYLKEQLRLFAVDFDDLMYFTLYILHNFPEVRKAWQSELNYLQIDEVQDCDADEWELFSILSGGLGNLCVVGDPDQAIYEWRGSRPQLFVDFHADTDIVLNQNYRSTPDILDVANAIISHNRNRVPKDLFTEKPRAVRVVHYHADDDSKECKWIADTIAKAVKKGKGSYGEIAILFRAAYLSRGVEQELIKNGIPYAVWGGIRFFERKEIKDALSYLRLIANPNDDLAFLRVCNVPSRKFGKKSLEWLMRRAENLEQPMSLYETLSAFIDSPELRRTQMADFVKEIEAGRTLIAKGCGIGSTLDQVLTSSGLKEEYRSDEDEDRLENITELLHSIKDYENSRRLGEEPVSLDDYLQDIALYTNADYRSNEDAVKLMTIHQAKGLEFPYVFVMGLNEGVFPSHRAIRERLKAAEEEERRLMYVAATRAERELILTESEGYSAANQCGKFPSRFLMEIPENIIDVKRKIPPHIYMNAKAMIDELNDQLGIESYDDNPSSEVPASAADDGAIHIGDIVKHTVFGQGTVVGVKPNGSCEVQFASGVRTLLPRVLTKE
;
A
#
# COMPACT_ATOMS: atom_id res chain seq x y z
N MET A 1 -38.48 5.23 23.61
CA MET A 1 -39.88 5.68 23.67
C MET A 1 -40.87 4.53 23.66
N VAL A 2 -40.66 3.48 24.46
CA VAL A 2 -41.56 2.29 24.62
C VAL A 2 -41.65 1.85 26.08
N LEU A 3 -41.40 2.71 27.08
CA LEU A 3 -41.43 2.38 28.51
C LEU A 3 -42.40 3.26 29.34
N CYS A 4 -43.52 3.67 28.72
CA CYS A 4 -44.53 4.50 29.39
C CYS A 4 -45.92 3.82 29.52
N VAL A 5 -46.03 2.49 29.61
CA VAL A 5 -47.37 1.85 29.74
C VAL A 5 -47.38 0.74 30.83
N LEU A 6 -46.52 0.69 31.79
CA LEU A 6 -46.76 -0.15 32.96
C LEU A 6 -46.30 0.58 34.23
N GLY A 7 -47.24 1.18 34.93
CA GLY A 7 -47.05 1.85 36.22
C GLY A 7 -46.70 0.84 37.33
N TRP A 8 -45.40 0.60 37.50
CA TRP A 8 -44.83 -0.07 38.69
C TRP A 8 -43.53 0.62 39.08
N GLY A 9 -43.33 0.80 40.37
CA GLY A 9 -42.35 1.61 41.07
C GLY A 9 -40.95 1.76 40.44
N VAL A 10 -40.58 3.01 40.17
CA VAL A 10 -39.38 3.45 39.47
C VAL A 10 -38.12 3.52 40.37
N GLY A 11 -38.15 3.02 41.61
CA GLY A 11 -37.06 3.22 42.58
C GLY A 11 -35.98 2.14 42.57
N GLU A 12 -36.32 0.86 42.63
CA GLU A 12 -35.33 -0.20 42.86
C GLU A 12 -34.93 -1.00 41.60
N LEU A 13 -35.80 -1.04 40.59
CA LEU A 13 -35.46 -1.72 39.31
C LEU A 13 -34.54 -0.87 38.44
N GLY A 14 -34.61 0.45 38.54
CA GLY A 14 -33.73 1.38 37.79
C GLY A 14 -32.26 1.32 38.25
N GLU A 15 -32.01 1.26 39.57
CA GLU A 15 -30.66 1.18 40.11
C GLU A 15 -30.01 -0.18 39.85
N ASN A 16 -30.79 -1.27 39.92
CA ASN A 16 -30.27 -2.61 39.60
C ASN A 16 -30.00 -2.81 38.11
N VAL A 17 -30.81 -2.26 37.23
CA VAL A 17 -30.58 -2.31 35.78
C VAL A 17 -29.36 -1.46 35.42
N LEU A 18 -29.20 -0.24 35.94
CA LEU A 18 -28.04 0.61 35.74
C LEU A 18 -26.76 -0.01 36.34
N SER A 19 -26.83 -0.67 37.49
CA SER A 19 -25.67 -1.35 38.07
C SER A 19 -25.29 -2.63 37.32
N LEU A 20 -26.25 -3.36 36.77
CA LEU A 20 -26.00 -4.53 35.89
C LEU A 20 -25.41 -4.09 34.55
N TRP A 21 -25.86 -2.96 33.97
CA TRP A 21 -25.30 -2.41 32.77
C TRP A 21 -23.87 -1.91 32.97
N GLY A 22 -23.62 -1.12 34.01
CA GLY A 22 -22.28 -0.65 34.36
C GLY A 22 -21.30 -1.80 34.68
N ASN A 23 -21.76 -2.91 35.29
CA ASN A 23 -20.95 -4.09 35.53
C ASN A 23 -20.64 -4.87 34.22
N THR A 24 -21.57 -4.89 33.27
CA THR A 24 -21.38 -5.56 31.97
C THR A 24 -20.42 -4.80 31.08
N GLU A 25 -20.56 -3.46 31.00
CA GLU A 25 -19.66 -2.58 30.26
C GLU A 25 -18.22 -2.63 30.81
N ASN A 26 -18.07 -2.54 32.15
CA ASN A 26 -16.76 -2.68 32.79
C ASN A 26 -16.14 -4.06 32.59
N ARG A 27 -16.92 -5.12 32.52
CA ARG A 27 -16.43 -6.46 32.23
C ARG A 27 -15.97 -6.60 30.78
N MET A 28 -16.74 -6.09 29.81
CA MET A 28 -16.39 -6.06 28.38
C MET A 28 -15.15 -5.23 28.14
N MET A 29 -15.10 -4.02 28.69
CA MET A 29 -13.94 -3.12 28.61
C MET A 29 -12.68 -3.81 29.17
N ASN A 30 -12.76 -4.38 30.40
CA ASN A 30 -11.62 -5.07 31.01
C ASN A 30 -11.14 -6.27 30.18
N GLN A 31 -12.08 -7.04 29.59
CA GLN A 31 -11.73 -8.16 28.71
C GLN A 31 -11.04 -7.70 27.43
N LEU A 32 -11.51 -6.62 26.80
CA LEU A 32 -10.95 -6.07 25.59
C LEU A 32 -9.54 -5.49 25.80
N LEU A 33 -9.30 -4.84 26.94
CA LEU A 33 -8.03 -4.18 27.26
C LEU A 33 -7.00 -5.09 27.92
N LYS A 34 -7.40 -6.26 28.44
CA LYS A 34 -6.58 -7.15 29.29
C LYS A 34 -5.21 -7.52 28.75
N ASN A 35 -5.08 -7.63 27.41
CA ASN A 35 -3.86 -8.08 26.75
C ASN A 35 -3.09 -6.93 26.07
N LEU A 36 -3.44 -5.70 26.35
CA LEU A 36 -2.78 -4.50 25.82
C LEU A 36 -1.89 -3.90 26.91
N ASN A 37 -0.73 -3.34 26.52
CA ASN A 37 0.05 -2.53 27.44
C ASN A 37 -0.61 -1.16 27.69
N GLU A 38 -0.13 -0.41 28.68
CA GLU A 38 -0.71 0.86 29.10
C GLU A 38 -0.85 1.86 27.94
N ARG A 39 0.18 2.00 27.09
CA ARG A 39 0.15 2.91 25.93
C ARG A 39 -0.84 2.43 24.86
N GLN A 40 -0.95 1.13 24.65
CA GLN A 40 -1.94 0.57 23.74
C GLN A 40 -3.36 0.76 24.27
N GLN A 41 -3.57 0.63 25.60
CA GLN A 41 -4.85 0.91 26.22
C GLN A 41 -5.24 2.38 26.08
N GLU A 42 -4.31 3.30 26.33
CA GLU A 42 -4.48 4.73 26.09
C GLU A 42 -4.91 5.02 24.65
N ALA A 43 -4.24 4.40 23.67
CA ALA A 43 -4.54 4.56 22.25
C ALA A 43 -5.92 4.01 21.84
N VAL A 44 -6.38 2.95 22.50
CA VAL A 44 -7.72 2.37 22.28
C VAL A 44 -8.81 3.26 22.87
N GLN A 45 -8.57 3.87 24.02
CA GLN A 45 -9.57 4.66 24.78
C GLN A 45 -9.66 6.14 24.32
N ALA A 46 -8.62 6.66 23.68
CA ALA A 46 -8.62 8.04 23.14
C ALA A 46 -9.52 8.14 21.90
N THR A 47 -10.85 8.15 22.04
CA THR A 47 -11.82 8.03 20.94
C THR A 47 -12.24 9.38 20.33
N GLU A 48 -12.25 10.44 21.11
CA GLU A 48 -12.76 11.72 20.67
C GLU A 48 -11.66 12.67 20.21
N GLY A 49 -11.98 13.50 19.22
CA GLY A 49 -11.04 14.45 18.61
C GLY A 49 -10.05 13.77 17.66
N SER A 50 -9.01 14.51 17.32
CA SER A 50 -7.91 14.02 16.50
C SER A 50 -6.87 13.29 17.34
N VAL A 51 -6.49 12.08 16.90
CA VAL A 51 -5.52 11.22 17.60
C VAL A 51 -4.41 10.81 16.65
N ARG A 52 -3.15 11.10 17.01
CA ARG A 52 -1.97 10.62 16.29
C ARG A 52 -1.27 9.52 17.08
N ILE A 53 -1.13 8.35 16.48
CA ILE A 53 -0.43 7.22 17.07
C ILE A 53 0.86 6.95 16.28
N ILE A 54 1.99 7.32 16.87
CA ILE A 54 3.32 7.04 16.31
C ILE A 54 3.75 5.67 16.79
N ALA A 55 3.63 4.67 15.93
CA ALA A 55 3.76 3.28 16.31
C ALA A 55 4.93 2.61 15.59
N GLY A 56 6.00 2.34 16.32
CA GLY A 56 7.20 1.69 15.79
C GLY A 56 6.95 0.30 15.17
N ALA A 57 7.95 -0.23 14.48
CA ALA A 57 7.87 -1.57 13.90
C ALA A 57 7.53 -2.61 14.98
N GLY A 58 6.61 -3.53 14.69
CA GLY A 58 6.24 -4.61 15.60
C GLY A 58 5.55 -4.18 16.91
N SER A 59 5.12 -2.92 17.05
CA SER A 59 4.44 -2.39 18.25
C SER A 59 2.96 -2.74 18.35
N GLY A 60 2.41 -3.44 17.34
CA GLY A 60 1.01 -3.85 17.33
C GLY A 60 0.05 -2.79 16.78
N LYS A 61 0.45 -1.93 15.83
CA LYS A 61 -0.40 -0.94 15.14
C LYS A 61 -1.80 -1.48 14.81
N THR A 62 -1.85 -2.50 13.96
CA THR A 62 -3.10 -3.12 13.50
C THR A 62 -3.93 -3.72 14.63
N ARG A 63 -3.25 -4.21 15.69
CA ARG A 63 -3.93 -4.70 16.90
C ARG A 63 -4.63 -3.57 17.63
N VAL A 64 -3.96 -2.44 17.82
CA VAL A 64 -4.55 -1.27 18.49
C VAL A 64 -5.76 -0.76 17.72
N ILE A 65 -5.66 -0.63 16.38
CA ILE A 65 -6.79 -0.19 15.53
C ILE A 65 -7.98 -1.16 15.67
N ALA A 66 -7.74 -2.48 15.61
CA ALA A 66 -8.80 -3.46 15.76
C ALA A 66 -9.47 -3.42 17.14
N HIS A 67 -8.69 -3.26 18.22
CA HIS A 67 -9.22 -3.10 19.56
C HIS A 67 -9.96 -1.78 19.75
N ARG A 68 -9.47 -0.67 19.14
CA ARG A 68 -10.15 0.61 19.14
C ARG A 68 -11.50 0.54 18.41
N TYR A 69 -11.54 -0.14 17.25
CA TYR A 69 -12.79 -0.40 16.55
C TYR A 69 -13.78 -1.18 17.43
N ALA A 70 -13.31 -2.27 18.06
CA ALA A 70 -14.14 -3.06 18.97
C ALA A 70 -14.56 -2.28 20.22
N TYR A 71 -13.73 -1.36 20.72
CA TYR A 71 -14.07 -0.48 21.83
C TYR A 71 -15.20 0.49 21.45
N LEU A 72 -15.12 1.11 20.26
CA LEU A 72 -16.19 1.97 19.74
C LEU A 72 -17.51 1.23 19.63
N VAL A 73 -17.50 0.00 19.10
CA VAL A 73 -18.72 -0.79 18.88
C VAL A 73 -19.26 -1.40 20.21
N ASN A 74 -18.43 -2.15 20.94
CA ASN A 74 -18.89 -2.97 22.07
C ASN A 74 -19.06 -2.16 23.35
N VAL A 75 -18.24 -1.10 23.56
CA VAL A 75 -18.25 -0.31 24.80
C VAL A 75 -19.03 0.99 24.62
N LEU A 76 -18.76 1.72 23.52
CA LEU A 76 -19.43 3.01 23.26
C LEU A 76 -20.74 2.86 22.47
N GLY A 77 -21.06 1.65 21.95
CA GLY A 77 -22.30 1.40 21.20
C GLY A 77 -22.37 2.11 19.85
N VAL A 78 -21.24 2.46 19.25
CA VAL A 78 -21.19 3.10 17.93
C VAL A 78 -21.60 2.10 16.88
N ASP A 79 -22.51 2.51 15.97
CA ASP A 79 -22.89 1.67 14.84
C ASP A 79 -21.66 1.39 13.95
N PRO A 80 -21.36 0.14 13.64
CA PRO A 80 -20.27 -0.21 12.72
C PRO A 80 -20.32 0.55 11.39
N GLY A 81 -21.50 0.89 10.88
CA GLY A 81 -21.68 1.71 9.66
C GLY A 81 -21.15 3.14 9.77
N ASN A 82 -20.94 3.64 10.99
CA ASN A 82 -20.41 4.97 11.25
C ASN A 82 -18.88 4.99 11.44
N ILE A 83 -18.21 3.84 11.30
CA ILE A 83 -16.76 3.72 11.48
C ILE A 83 -16.10 3.38 10.14
N LEU A 84 -15.24 4.26 9.65
CA LEU A 84 -14.40 4.04 8.48
C LEU A 84 -12.99 3.66 8.95
N CYS A 85 -12.51 2.50 8.51
CA CYS A 85 -11.17 2.02 8.82
C CYS A 85 -10.42 1.75 7.52
N MET A 86 -9.39 2.55 7.23
CA MET A 86 -8.64 2.46 5.99
C MET A 86 -7.20 2.01 6.22
N THR A 87 -6.67 1.26 5.26
CA THR A 87 -5.29 0.80 5.24
C THR A 87 -4.74 0.81 3.81
N PHE A 88 -3.43 0.63 3.67
CA PHE A 88 -2.75 0.78 2.38
C PHE A 88 -2.93 -0.42 1.43
N THR A 89 -3.07 -1.66 1.94
CA THR A 89 -3.16 -2.87 1.10
C THR A 89 -4.41 -3.70 1.38
N ASN A 90 -4.90 -4.41 0.36
CA ASN A 90 -6.05 -5.30 0.52
C ASN A 90 -5.81 -6.41 1.55
N LYS A 91 -4.59 -6.95 1.57
CA LYS A 91 -4.20 -7.94 2.59
C LYS A 91 -4.32 -7.38 4.00
N ALA A 92 -3.81 -6.16 4.24
CA ALA A 92 -3.94 -5.51 5.54
C ALA A 92 -5.42 -5.25 5.89
N ALA A 93 -6.24 -4.87 4.90
CA ALA A 93 -7.68 -4.68 5.10
C ALA A 93 -8.40 -5.99 5.47
N GLN A 94 -8.09 -7.10 4.80
CA GLN A 94 -8.65 -8.42 5.12
C GLN A 94 -8.19 -8.90 6.50
N GLU A 95 -6.91 -8.75 6.83
CA GLU A 95 -6.39 -9.10 8.14
C GLU A 95 -7.05 -8.27 9.25
N MET A 96 -7.23 -6.97 9.00
CA MET A 96 -7.91 -6.07 9.92
C MET A 96 -9.39 -6.48 10.11
N LYS A 97 -10.12 -6.76 9.02
CA LYS A 97 -11.48 -7.31 9.07
C LYS A 97 -11.55 -8.57 9.93
N HIS A 98 -10.64 -9.52 9.68
CA HIS A 98 -10.59 -10.79 10.43
C HIS A 98 -10.27 -10.58 11.91
N ARG A 99 -9.39 -9.64 12.27
CA ARG A 99 -9.09 -9.30 13.67
C ARG A 99 -10.29 -8.64 14.35
N ILE A 100 -10.93 -7.68 13.68
CA ILE A 100 -12.12 -7.00 14.18
C ILE A 100 -13.26 -8.00 14.39
N SER A 101 -13.54 -8.91 13.44
CA SER A 101 -14.63 -9.89 13.53
C SER A 101 -14.50 -10.86 14.73
N ARG A 102 -13.29 -11.03 15.25
CA ARG A 102 -13.03 -11.82 16.46
C ARG A 102 -13.24 -11.04 17.76
N LEU A 103 -13.27 -9.73 17.69
CA LEU A 103 -13.36 -8.83 18.84
C LEU A 103 -14.75 -8.23 19.01
N VAL A 104 -15.55 -8.19 17.96
CA VAL A 104 -16.92 -7.64 17.95
C VAL A 104 -17.93 -8.77 18.10
N ASP A 105 -18.79 -8.68 19.11
CA ASP A 105 -19.69 -9.76 19.54
C ASP A 105 -20.75 -10.19 18.51
N SER A 106 -21.03 -9.41 17.49
CA SER A 106 -22.12 -9.67 16.55
C SER A 106 -21.67 -10.07 15.14
N GLY A 107 -20.36 -10.21 14.91
CA GLY A 107 -19.85 -10.42 13.55
C GLY A 107 -20.09 -9.25 12.60
N LEU A 108 -20.61 -8.13 13.08
CA LEU A 108 -20.92 -6.94 12.34
C LEU A 108 -19.63 -6.16 11.98
N VAL A 109 -18.93 -6.64 10.98
CA VAL A 109 -17.85 -5.87 10.35
C VAL A 109 -18.42 -5.23 9.09
N THR A 110 -18.35 -3.91 9.03
CA THR A 110 -18.85 -3.19 7.86
C THR A 110 -17.92 -3.28 6.66
N ASP A 111 -18.47 -2.98 5.50
CA ASP A 111 -17.69 -2.82 4.28
C ASP A 111 -16.70 -1.64 4.31
N TYR A 112 -16.82 -0.75 5.31
CA TYR A 112 -15.93 0.40 5.48
C TYR A 112 -14.58 0.06 6.15
N VAL A 113 -14.26 -1.22 6.37
CA VAL A 113 -12.89 -1.68 6.61
C VAL A 113 -12.29 -2.07 5.26
N CYS A 114 -11.50 -1.19 4.65
CA CYS A 114 -11.05 -1.34 3.26
C CYS A 114 -9.74 -0.58 2.99
N THR A 115 -9.24 -0.66 1.76
CA THR A 115 -8.16 0.23 1.32
C THR A 115 -8.71 1.63 0.97
N ILE A 116 -7.83 2.64 0.90
CA ILE A 116 -8.21 4.01 0.51
C ILE A 116 -8.91 4.00 -0.87
N HIS A 117 -8.29 3.37 -1.87
CA HIS A 117 -8.91 3.21 -3.19
C HIS A 117 -10.19 2.35 -3.15
N GLY A 118 -10.23 1.33 -2.29
CA GLY A 118 -11.45 0.54 -2.05
C GLY A 118 -12.60 1.38 -1.50
N PHE A 119 -12.32 2.33 -0.62
CA PHE A 119 -13.29 3.33 -0.19
C PHE A 119 -13.75 4.22 -1.36
N CYS A 120 -12.82 4.75 -2.16
CA CYS A 120 -13.16 5.56 -3.33
C CYS A 120 -14.10 4.80 -4.29
N VAL A 121 -13.86 3.51 -4.54
CA VAL A 121 -14.76 2.69 -5.37
C VAL A 121 -16.17 2.63 -4.75
N LYS A 122 -16.27 2.35 -3.43
CA LYS A 122 -17.59 2.28 -2.74
C LYS A 122 -18.32 3.61 -2.77
N PHE A 123 -17.61 4.71 -2.55
CA PHE A 123 -18.11 6.07 -2.67
C PHE A 123 -18.63 6.32 -4.09
N LEU A 124 -17.83 6.04 -5.11
CA LEU A 124 -18.19 6.26 -6.50
C LEU A 124 -19.36 5.36 -6.96
N ARG A 125 -19.48 4.12 -6.48
CA ARG A 125 -20.67 3.28 -6.74
C ARG A 125 -21.97 3.93 -6.24
N LYS A 126 -21.92 4.77 -5.21
CA LYS A 126 -23.08 5.54 -4.74
C LYS A 126 -23.24 6.86 -5.53
N GLU A 127 -22.18 7.60 -5.77
CA GLU A 127 -22.23 9.02 -6.14
C GLU A 127 -21.79 9.38 -7.58
N ILE A 128 -21.13 8.49 -8.31
CA ILE A 128 -20.53 8.79 -9.64
C ILE A 128 -21.57 9.21 -10.71
N HIS A 129 -22.85 8.87 -10.48
CA HIS A 129 -23.93 9.29 -11.36
C HIS A 129 -24.02 10.82 -11.53
N ARG A 130 -23.48 11.59 -10.57
CA ARG A 130 -23.35 13.05 -10.63
C ARG A 130 -22.39 13.53 -11.71
N LEU A 131 -21.49 12.65 -12.15
CA LEU A 131 -20.57 12.89 -13.26
C LEU A 131 -21.06 12.31 -14.59
N GLY A 132 -22.30 11.78 -14.63
CA GLY A 132 -22.89 11.18 -15.82
C GLY A 132 -22.45 9.71 -16.07
N TYR A 133 -21.79 9.07 -15.12
CA TYR A 133 -21.41 7.66 -15.20
C TYR A 133 -22.51 6.75 -14.63
N PRO A 134 -22.67 5.53 -15.15
CA PRO A 134 -23.48 4.51 -14.49
C PRO A 134 -22.80 4.03 -13.20
N LYS A 135 -23.57 3.54 -12.24
CA LYS A 135 -23.02 2.96 -11.00
C LYS A 135 -22.15 1.74 -11.25
N THR A 136 -22.36 1.05 -12.37
CA THR A 136 -21.60 -0.12 -12.84
C THR A 136 -20.46 0.26 -13.79
N PHE A 137 -19.64 1.25 -13.41
CA PHE A 137 -18.47 1.65 -14.20
C PHE A 137 -17.36 0.57 -14.17
N THR A 138 -16.52 0.57 -15.20
CA THR A 138 -15.38 -0.35 -15.33
C THR A 138 -14.11 0.28 -14.73
N ILE A 139 -13.33 -0.50 -13.97
CA ILE A 139 -12.02 -0.07 -13.47
C ILE A 139 -10.95 -0.63 -14.40
N LEU A 140 -10.12 0.26 -14.97
CA LEU A 140 -9.06 -0.11 -15.90
C LEU A 140 -7.81 -0.59 -15.15
N ASP A 141 -7.32 -1.76 -15.53
CA ASP A 141 -5.99 -2.20 -15.13
C ASP A 141 -4.90 -1.63 -16.08
N ASP A 142 -3.62 -1.93 -15.80
CA ASP A 142 -2.50 -1.42 -16.59
C ASP A 142 -2.49 -1.97 -18.03
N GLU A 143 -2.99 -3.18 -18.27
CA GLU A 143 -3.09 -3.74 -19.62
C GLU A 143 -4.25 -3.13 -20.39
N ASP A 144 -5.38 -2.89 -19.72
CA ASP A 144 -6.51 -2.17 -20.30
C ASP A 144 -6.10 -0.76 -20.72
N LYS A 145 -5.37 -0.04 -19.85
CA LYS A 145 -4.80 1.29 -20.18
C LYS A 145 -3.87 1.21 -21.40
N LYS A 146 -2.97 0.21 -21.45
CA LYS A 146 -2.07 0.00 -22.60
C LYS A 146 -2.85 -0.30 -23.88
N ALA A 147 -3.88 -1.13 -23.80
CA ALA A 147 -4.72 -1.47 -24.95
C ALA A 147 -5.46 -0.23 -25.47
N MET A 148 -6.02 0.59 -24.58
CA MET A 148 -6.69 1.84 -24.91
C MET A 148 -5.72 2.83 -25.57
N VAL A 149 -4.53 3.04 -25.00
CA VAL A 149 -3.48 3.91 -25.57
C VAL A 149 -3.09 3.44 -26.97
N LYS A 150 -2.90 2.12 -27.19
CA LYS A 150 -2.58 1.58 -28.52
C LYS A 150 -3.66 1.88 -29.57
N ARG A 151 -4.94 1.78 -29.19
CA ARG A 151 -6.07 2.12 -30.10
C ARG A 151 -6.08 3.60 -30.46
N ILE A 152 -5.85 4.48 -29.49
CA ILE A 152 -5.80 5.93 -29.73
C ILE A 152 -4.59 6.26 -30.63
N MET A 153 -3.43 5.65 -30.40
CA MET A 153 -2.26 5.82 -31.26
C MET A 153 -2.53 5.37 -32.69
N GLU A 154 -3.25 4.26 -32.89
CA GLU A 154 -3.67 3.77 -34.20
C GLU A 154 -4.59 4.78 -34.90
N ALA A 155 -5.60 5.29 -34.21
CA ALA A 155 -6.51 6.30 -34.73
C ALA A 155 -5.81 7.62 -35.10
N MET A 156 -4.72 7.96 -34.41
CA MET A 156 -3.91 9.17 -34.65
C MET A 156 -2.71 8.92 -35.58
N ASN A 157 -2.56 7.72 -36.16
CA ASN A 157 -1.42 7.29 -36.97
C ASN A 157 -0.05 7.45 -36.28
N ILE A 158 0.03 7.18 -34.98
CA ILE A 158 1.25 7.21 -34.17
C ILE A 158 1.86 5.79 -34.09
N ASP A 159 3.21 5.70 -34.16
CA ASP A 159 3.94 4.43 -34.04
C ASP A 159 3.71 3.77 -32.69
N ARG A 160 3.27 2.49 -32.71
CA ARG A 160 2.87 1.70 -31.54
C ARG A 160 4.01 0.93 -30.86
N LYS A 161 5.25 1.39 -31.00
CA LYS A 161 6.36 0.78 -30.26
C LYS A 161 6.11 0.83 -28.74
N LYS A 162 6.55 -0.21 -28.02
CA LYS A 162 6.39 -0.31 -26.56
C LYS A 162 6.91 0.93 -25.83
N SER A 163 8.04 1.50 -26.29
CA SER A 163 8.60 2.72 -25.70
C SER A 163 7.68 3.94 -25.88
N THR A 164 6.98 4.05 -27.01
CA THR A 164 6.04 5.15 -27.29
C THR A 164 4.75 4.98 -26.48
N VAL A 165 4.23 3.75 -26.35
CA VAL A 165 3.08 3.45 -25.49
C VAL A 165 3.35 3.86 -24.04
N ASN A 166 4.52 3.46 -23.51
CA ASN A 166 4.90 3.80 -22.13
C ASN A 166 5.06 5.31 -21.92
N LYS A 167 5.57 6.04 -22.93
CA LYS A 167 5.66 7.52 -22.88
C LYS A 167 4.29 8.17 -22.80
N HIS A 168 3.31 7.70 -23.57
CA HIS A 168 1.94 8.22 -23.50
C HIS A 168 1.27 7.90 -22.19
N LEU A 169 1.45 6.69 -21.65
CA LEU A 169 0.94 6.34 -20.33
C LEU A 169 1.53 7.24 -19.22
N ALA A 170 2.84 7.43 -19.23
CA ALA A 170 3.50 8.34 -18.29
C ALA A 170 3.02 9.78 -18.44
N HIS A 171 2.78 10.25 -19.70
CA HIS A 171 2.23 11.57 -19.95
C HIS A 171 0.80 11.71 -19.41
N ILE A 172 -0.06 10.71 -19.59
CA ILE A 172 -1.43 10.71 -19.05
C ILE A 172 -1.39 10.82 -17.53
N GLY A 173 -0.66 9.95 -16.84
CA GLY A 173 -0.56 9.97 -15.37
C GLY A 173 0.01 11.31 -14.86
N LYS A 174 1.10 11.81 -15.49
CA LYS A 174 1.67 13.12 -15.13
C LYS A 174 0.69 14.27 -15.35
N THR A 175 -0.11 14.21 -16.41
CA THR A 175 -1.11 15.25 -16.71
C THR A 175 -2.25 15.21 -15.70
N LYS A 176 -2.79 14.01 -15.39
CA LYS A 176 -3.79 13.85 -14.34
C LYS A 176 -3.27 14.35 -13.00
N GLY A 177 -2.09 13.93 -12.57
CA GLY A 177 -1.46 14.38 -11.32
C GLY A 177 -1.22 15.89 -11.25
N LYS A 178 -0.87 16.53 -12.40
CA LYS A 178 -0.70 17.98 -12.46
C LYS A 178 -2.02 18.74 -12.39
N MET A 179 -3.05 18.24 -13.08
CA MET A 179 -4.37 18.87 -13.14
C MET A 179 -5.23 18.49 -11.93
N ARG A 180 -4.96 17.35 -11.31
CA ARG A 180 -5.78 16.79 -10.23
C ARG A 180 -7.26 16.77 -10.65
N MET A 181 -8.15 17.34 -9.86
CA MET A 181 -9.59 17.41 -10.13
C MET A 181 -9.96 18.30 -11.33
N ASP A 182 -9.11 19.22 -11.76
CA ASP A 182 -9.45 20.21 -12.80
C ASP A 182 -9.74 19.56 -14.15
N TYR A 183 -9.12 18.43 -14.50
CA TYR A 183 -9.43 17.76 -15.76
C TYR A 183 -10.88 17.21 -15.78
N VAL A 184 -11.43 16.85 -14.63
CA VAL A 184 -12.84 16.40 -14.52
C VAL A 184 -13.76 17.55 -14.91
N ALA A 185 -13.55 18.73 -14.30
CA ALA A 185 -14.32 19.94 -14.61
C ALA A 185 -14.17 20.38 -16.08
N GLN A 186 -12.94 20.32 -16.61
CA GLN A 186 -12.64 20.87 -17.93
C GLN A 186 -13.03 19.95 -19.09
N PHE A 187 -12.91 18.62 -18.95
CA PHE A 187 -13.00 17.71 -20.09
C PHE A 187 -14.00 16.56 -19.94
N MET A 188 -14.46 16.25 -18.72
CA MET A 188 -15.27 15.05 -18.50
C MET A 188 -16.76 15.33 -18.25
N LEU A 189 -17.15 16.55 -17.91
CA LEU A 189 -18.55 16.88 -17.70
C LEU A 189 -19.29 17.09 -19.02
N PRO A 190 -20.60 16.74 -19.11
CA PRO A 190 -21.40 16.84 -20.35
C PRO A 190 -21.45 18.24 -20.96
N HIS A 191 -21.21 19.28 -20.18
CA HIS A 191 -21.26 20.69 -20.63
C HIS A 191 -19.88 21.33 -20.80
N SER A 192 -18.82 20.52 -20.73
CA SER A 192 -17.47 21.02 -20.97
C SER A 192 -17.30 21.52 -22.42
N LYS A 193 -16.92 22.79 -22.56
CA LYS A 193 -16.65 23.43 -23.86
C LYS A 193 -15.15 23.65 -24.10
N ALA A 194 -14.28 23.06 -23.27
CA ALA A 194 -12.86 23.26 -23.38
C ALA A 194 -12.33 22.63 -24.69
N GLU A 195 -11.80 23.44 -25.58
CA GLU A 195 -11.04 22.96 -26.73
C GLU A 195 -9.61 22.63 -26.29
N PRO A 196 -9.15 21.38 -26.50
CA PRO A 196 -7.81 21.00 -26.09
C PRO A 196 -6.77 21.69 -26.96
N LYS A 197 -5.72 22.19 -26.32
CA LYS A 197 -4.49 22.59 -27.01
C LYS A 197 -3.88 21.40 -27.74
N ALA A 198 -3.08 21.64 -28.76
CA ALA A 198 -2.48 20.57 -29.58
C ALA A 198 -1.67 19.55 -28.78
N ASP A 199 -0.97 19.98 -27.74
CA ASP A 199 -0.20 19.13 -26.81
C ASP A 199 -1.08 18.28 -25.89
N MET A 200 -2.33 18.68 -25.68
CA MET A 200 -3.32 17.96 -24.86
C MET A 200 -4.23 17.02 -25.66
N GLN A 201 -4.12 17.03 -27.02
CA GLN A 201 -5.05 16.28 -27.86
C GLN A 201 -5.08 14.77 -27.55
N PHE A 202 -3.92 14.16 -27.33
CA PHE A 202 -3.83 12.75 -26.98
C PHE A 202 -4.51 12.45 -25.63
N PHE A 203 -4.25 13.28 -24.64
CA PHE A 203 -4.87 13.18 -23.32
C PHE A 203 -6.39 13.30 -23.39
N CYS A 204 -6.88 14.27 -24.14
CA CYS A 204 -8.34 14.44 -24.33
C CYS A 204 -8.99 13.28 -25.08
N ASN A 205 -8.29 12.68 -26.05
CA ASN A 205 -8.77 11.47 -26.70
C ASN A 205 -8.84 10.28 -25.73
N TYR A 206 -7.88 10.18 -24.80
CA TYR A 206 -7.91 9.18 -23.73
C TYR A 206 -9.12 9.37 -22.82
N LEU A 207 -9.39 10.60 -22.35
CA LEU A 207 -10.56 10.90 -21.53
C LEU A 207 -11.88 10.66 -22.26
N LYS A 208 -11.98 11.00 -23.54
CA LYS A 208 -13.16 10.71 -24.38
C LYS A 208 -13.43 9.21 -24.49
N GLU A 209 -12.35 8.41 -24.63
CA GLU A 209 -12.50 6.95 -24.68
C GLU A 209 -12.90 6.37 -23.32
N GLN A 210 -12.38 6.91 -22.22
CA GLN A 210 -12.84 6.55 -20.88
C GLN A 210 -14.34 6.87 -20.68
N LEU A 211 -14.79 8.05 -21.11
CA LEU A 211 -16.21 8.44 -21.06
C LEU A 211 -17.07 7.50 -21.88
N ARG A 212 -16.65 7.19 -23.12
CA ARG A 212 -17.38 6.30 -24.03
C ARG A 212 -17.58 4.90 -23.42
N LEU A 213 -16.58 4.41 -22.69
CA LEU A 213 -16.57 3.07 -22.08
C LEU A 213 -17.11 3.07 -20.63
N PHE A 214 -17.48 4.23 -20.10
CA PHE A 214 -17.75 4.40 -18.68
C PHE A 214 -16.67 3.78 -17.80
N ALA A 215 -15.41 3.99 -18.17
CA ALA A 215 -14.26 3.42 -17.52
C ALA A 215 -13.49 4.47 -16.71
N VAL A 216 -12.92 4.04 -15.59
CA VAL A 216 -12.08 4.85 -14.70
C VAL A 216 -10.78 4.12 -14.43
N ASP A 217 -9.67 4.82 -14.33
CA ASP A 217 -8.42 4.24 -13.85
C ASP A 217 -8.19 4.55 -12.36
N PHE A 218 -7.09 4.09 -11.80
CA PHE A 218 -6.81 4.28 -10.37
C PHE A 218 -6.69 5.76 -9.97
N ASP A 219 -6.13 6.61 -10.83
CA ASP A 219 -6.03 8.05 -10.58
C ASP A 219 -7.43 8.68 -10.53
N ASP A 220 -8.32 8.27 -11.44
CA ASP A 220 -9.70 8.76 -11.49
C ASP A 220 -10.49 8.41 -10.21
N LEU A 221 -10.25 7.25 -9.60
CA LEU A 221 -10.92 6.87 -8.37
C LEU A 221 -10.75 7.94 -7.29
N MET A 222 -9.54 8.44 -7.12
CA MET A 222 -9.23 9.50 -6.16
C MET A 222 -9.78 10.85 -6.63
N TYR A 223 -9.47 11.26 -7.85
CA TYR A 223 -9.84 12.59 -8.33
C TYR A 223 -11.35 12.77 -8.52
N PHE A 224 -12.09 11.75 -8.92
CA PHE A 224 -13.56 11.82 -9.00
C PHE A 224 -14.18 11.90 -7.61
N THR A 225 -13.65 11.14 -6.65
CA THR A 225 -14.10 11.20 -5.25
C THR A 225 -13.90 12.59 -4.67
N LEU A 226 -12.69 13.15 -4.79
CA LEU A 226 -12.38 14.50 -4.32
C LEU A 226 -13.22 15.55 -5.05
N TYR A 227 -13.36 15.43 -6.37
CA TYR A 227 -14.20 16.35 -7.16
C TYR A 227 -15.64 16.39 -6.65
N ILE A 228 -16.27 15.23 -6.41
CA ILE A 228 -17.63 15.15 -5.91
C ILE A 228 -17.73 15.74 -4.50
N LEU A 229 -16.79 15.42 -3.62
CA LEU A 229 -16.78 15.96 -2.25
C LEU A 229 -16.59 17.47 -2.21
N HIS A 230 -15.84 18.05 -3.15
CA HIS A 230 -15.66 19.50 -3.25
C HIS A 230 -16.87 20.23 -3.84
N ASN A 231 -17.42 19.69 -4.92
CA ASN A 231 -18.41 20.41 -5.73
C ASN A 231 -19.87 20.10 -5.36
N PHE A 232 -20.12 19.08 -4.52
CA PHE A 232 -21.47 18.71 -4.04
C PHE A 232 -21.51 18.74 -2.51
N PRO A 233 -21.72 19.93 -1.90
CA PRO A 233 -21.69 20.09 -0.43
C PRO A 233 -22.71 19.20 0.30
N GLU A 234 -23.84 18.90 -0.33
CA GLU A 234 -24.86 17.99 0.23
C GLU A 234 -24.34 16.54 0.35
N VAL A 235 -23.57 16.07 -0.64
CA VAL A 235 -22.92 14.76 -0.60
C VAL A 235 -21.87 14.72 0.51
N ARG A 236 -21.00 15.75 0.54
CA ARG A 236 -19.98 15.87 1.59
C ARG A 236 -20.59 15.82 2.98
N LYS A 237 -21.64 16.63 3.22
CA LYS A 237 -22.33 16.66 4.52
C LYS A 237 -22.97 15.32 4.87
N ALA A 238 -23.59 14.63 3.89
CA ALA A 238 -24.19 13.32 4.10
C ALA A 238 -23.14 12.30 4.56
N TRP A 239 -22.00 12.23 3.87
CA TRP A 239 -20.91 11.33 4.24
C TRP A 239 -20.24 11.69 5.58
N GLN A 240 -20.06 12.98 5.87
CA GLN A 240 -19.55 13.45 7.18
C GLN A 240 -20.52 13.10 8.32
N SER A 241 -21.84 13.07 8.05
CA SER A 241 -22.83 12.67 9.05
C SER A 241 -22.93 11.15 9.22
N GLU A 242 -22.61 10.38 8.16
CA GLU A 242 -22.59 8.92 8.20
C GLU A 242 -21.30 8.41 8.90
N LEU A 243 -20.13 8.97 8.54
CA LEU A 243 -18.83 8.51 9.01
C LEU A 243 -18.36 9.34 10.22
N ASN A 244 -18.69 8.88 11.42
CA ASN A 244 -18.40 9.62 12.66
C ASN A 244 -16.99 9.39 13.18
N TYR A 245 -16.38 8.24 12.87
CA TYR A 245 -15.03 7.85 13.32
C TYR A 245 -14.21 7.36 12.14
N LEU A 246 -13.07 7.98 11.91
CA LEU A 246 -12.11 7.61 10.89
C LEU A 246 -10.84 7.05 11.53
N GLN A 247 -10.37 5.88 11.07
CA GLN A 247 -9.14 5.25 11.50
C GLN A 247 -8.28 4.91 10.28
N ILE A 248 -7.09 5.50 10.19
CA ILE A 248 -6.19 5.36 9.04
C ILE A 248 -4.91 4.67 9.48
N ASP A 249 -4.63 3.50 8.93
CA ASP A 249 -3.38 2.75 9.17
C ASP A 249 -2.33 3.06 8.10
N GLU A 250 -1.06 2.93 8.45
CA GLU A 250 0.10 3.15 7.58
C GLU A 250 0.11 4.53 6.91
N VAL A 251 -0.34 5.55 7.65
CA VAL A 251 -0.56 6.92 7.13
C VAL A 251 0.72 7.59 6.60
N GLN A 252 1.92 7.14 7.01
CA GLN A 252 3.19 7.64 6.50
C GLN A 252 3.41 7.34 5.01
N ASP A 253 2.64 6.42 4.43
CA ASP A 253 2.72 6.07 3.01
C ASP A 253 1.72 6.83 2.15
N CYS A 254 0.87 7.66 2.76
CA CYS A 254 -0.16 8.42 2.08
C CYS A 254 0.41 9.65 1.34
N ASP A 255 -0.19 9.98 0.22
CA ASP A 255 0.09 11.19 -0.54
C ASP A 255 -0.80 12.38 -0.09
N ALA A 256 -0.65 13.53 -0.75
CA ALA A 256 -1.39 14.73 -0.40
C ALA A 256 -2.89 14.62 -0.72
N ASP A 257 -3.28 13.89 -1.76
CA ASP A 257 -4.67 13.73 -2.18
C ASP A 257 -5.42 12.81 -1.20
N GLU A 258 -4.76 11.77 -0.71
CA GLU A 258 -5.27 10.88 0.32
C GLU A 258 -5.45 11.63 1.66
N TRP A 259 -4.49 12.47 2.05
CA TRP A 259 -4.62 13.34 3.23
C TRP A 259 -5.76 14.34 3.09
N GLU A 260 -5.96 14.92 1.91
CA GLU A 260 -7.09 15.80 1.64
C GLU A 260 -8.42 15.07 1.80
N LEU A 261 -8.52 13.83 1.30
CA LEU A 261 -9.69 12.99 1.49
C LEU A 261 -10.02 12.77 2.97
N PHE A 262 -9.02 12.43 3.81
CA PHE A 262 -9.22 12.26 5.24
C PHE A 262 -9.69 13.55 5.92
N SER A 263 -9.07 14.67 5.59
CA SER A 263 -9.43 16.00 6.12
C SER A 263 -10.86 16.37 5.76
N ILE A 264 -11.30 16.11 4.54
CA ILE A 264 -12.67 16.38 4.11
C ILE A 264 -13.66 15.48 4.87
N LEU A 265 -13.40 14.18 4.93
CA LEU A 265 -14.31 13.23 5.57
C LEU A 265 -14.41 13.45 7.08
N SER A 266 -13.31 13.80 7.76
CA SER A 266 -13.28 14.07 9.19
C SER A 266 -13.83 15.45 9.58
N GLY A 267 -14.08 16.34 8.62
CA GLY A 267 -14.48 17.73 8.88
C GLY A 267 -15.83 17.92 9.58
N GLY A 268 -16.61 16.83 9.80
CA GLY A 268 -17.86 16.84 10.54
C GLY A 268 -17.64 16.92 12.05
N LEU A 269 -17.15 15.82 12.62
CA LEU A 269 -16.96 15.63 14.08
C LEU A 269 -15.50 15.72 14.52
N GLY A 270 -14.55 15.70 13.60
CA GLY A 270 -13.13 15.76 13.89
C GLY A 270 -12.52 14.48 14.50
N ASN A 271 -13.27 13.38 14.60
CA ASN A 271 -12.79 12.11 15.16
C ASN A 271 -11.91 11.36 14.13
N LEU A 272 -10.68 11.81 13.98
CA LEU A 272 -9.69 11.25 13.07
C LEU A 272 -8.53 10.62 13.84
N CYS A 273 -8.41 9.30 13.77
CA CYS A 273 -7.26 8.58 14.32
C CYS A 273 -6.32 8.18 13.18
N VAL A 274 -5.11 8.70 13.18
CA VAL A 274 -4.05 8.37 12.22
C VAL A 274 -2.96 7.57 12.91
N VAL A 275 -2.59 6.43 12.31
CA VAL A 275 -1.59 5.50 12.86
C VAL A 275 -0.50 5.28 11.84
N GLY A 276 0.75 5.40 12.24
CA GLY A 276 1.86 5.23 11.32
C GLY A 276 3.23 5.15 12.00
N ASP A 277 4.23 4.87 11.18
CA ASP A 277 5.65 4.89 11.57
C ASP A 277 6.46 5.68 10.54
N PRO A 278 6.87 6.92 10.85
CA PRO A 278 7.69 7.71 9.92
C PRO A 278 8.99 7.01 9.53
N ASP A 279 9.56 6.17 10.42
CA ASP A 279 10.76 5.39 10.13
C ASP A 279 10.52 4.21 9.18
N GLN A 280 9.27 3.91 8.82
CA GLN A 280 8.87 2.93 7.80
C GLN A 280 8.32 3.56 6.51
N ALA A 281 8.47 4.88 6.33
CA ALA A 281 8.11 5.56 5.09
C ALA A 281 9.12 5.23 3.98
N ILE A 282 8.71 4.39 3.01
CA ILE A 282 9.56 3.89 1.93
C ILE A 282 8.92 4.05 0.53
N TYR A 283 7.94 4.95 0.39
CA TYR A 283 7.22 5.20 -0.85
C TYR A 283 7.21 6.69 -1.26
N GLU A 284 8.17 7.48 -0.75
CA GLU A 284 8.32 8.90 -1.15
C GLU A 284 8.57 9.05 -2.66
N TRP A 285 9.26 8.08 -3.25
CA TRP A 285 9.48 8.03 -4.69
C TRP A 285 8.19 7.81 -5.51
N ARG A 286 7.10 7.36 -4.86
CA ARG A 286 5.75 7.24 -5.43
C ARG A 286 4.86 8.45 -5.16
N GLY A 287 5.34 9.43 -4.38
CA GLY A 287 4.60 10.63 -4.03
C GLY A 287 4.06 10.65 -2.59
N SER A 288 4.35 9.62 -1.76
CA SER A 288 3.97 9.68 -0.34
C SER A 288 4.66 10.84 0.35
N ARG A 289 3.98 11.40 1.35
CA ARG A 289 4.45 12.57 2.09
C ARG A 289 4.43 12.32 3.60
N PRO A 290 5.40 11.57 4.13
CA PRO A 290 5.47 11.26 5.55
C PRO A 290 5.52 12.50 6.44
N GLN A 291 6.00 13.64 5.89
CA GLN A 291 6.03 14.90 6.60
C GLN A 291 4.63 15.39 7.02
N LEU A 292 3.58 15.09 6.23
CA LEU A 292 2.21 15.43 6.60
C LEU A 292 1.76 14.73 7.90
N PHE A 293 2.22 13.50 8.11
CA PHE A 293 1.97 12.79 9.36
C PHE A 293 2.83 13.32 10.52
N VAL A 294 4.09 13.65 10.25
CA VAL A 294 4.98 14.24 11.27
C VAL A 294 4.47 15.61 11.73
N ASP A 295 4.01 16.44 10.80
CA ASP A 295 3.51 17.79 11.08
C ASP A 295 2.03 17.82 11.51
N PHE A 296 1.34 16.68 11.48
CA PHE A 296 -0.06 16.62 11.91
C PHE A 296 -0.16 16.89 13.41
N HIS A 297 -0.82 18.00 13.77
CA HIS A 297 -1.08 18.37 15.16
C HIS A 297 -2.42 17.75 15.59
N ALA A 298 -2.33 16.70 16.35
CA ALA A 298 -3.50 16.05 16.94
C ALA A 298 -3.79 16.58 18.34
N ASP A 299 -5.04 16.42 18.78
CA ASP A 299 -5.45 16.73 20.16
C ASP A 299 -4.76 15.76 21.16
N THR A 300 -4.48 14.55 20.69
CA THR A 300 -3.81 13.51 21.48
C THR A 300 -2.70 12.84 20.66
N ASP A 301 -1.47 12.84 21.20
CA ASP A 301 -0.30 12.19 20.64
C ASP A 301 0.12 10.99 21.50
N ILE A 302 0.22 9.80 20.89
CA ILE A 302 0.60 8.56 21.59
C ILE A 302 1.74 7.87 20.85
N VAL A 303 2.80 7.51 21.59
CA VAL A 303 3.95 6.77 21.03
C VAL A 303 3.93 5.33 21.51
N LEU A 304 3.94 4.39 20.55
CA LEU A 304 4.05 2.95 20.80
C LEU A 304 5.44 2.47 20.38
N ASN A 305 6.35 2.31 21.31
CA ASN A 305 7.74 1.91 21.07
C ASN A 305 8.11 0.52 21.59
N GLN A 306 7.22 -0.16 22.35
CA GLN A 306 7.42 -1.55 22.74
C GLN A 306 7.18 -2.49 21.55
N ASN A 307 8.23 -3.20 21.15
CA ASN A 307 8.19 -4.17 20.04
C ASN A 307 7.88 -5.59 20.57
N TYR A 308 6.93 -6.26 19.92
CA TYR A 308 6.50 -7.63 20.25
C TYR A 308 6.98 -8.67 19.22
N ARG A 309 7.65 -8.23 18.15
CA ARG A 309 8.09 -9.07 17.03
C ARG A 309 9.51 -9.60 17.22
N SER A 310 10.46 -8.71 17.36
CA SER A 310 11.90 -9.00 17.23
C SER A 310 12.58 -9.20 18.58
N THR A 311 13.75 -9.84 18.56
CA THR A 311 14.64 -9.94 19.71
C THR A 311 15.38 -8.61 19.96
N PRO A 312 15.93 -8.37 21.19
CA PRO A 312 16.69 -7.16 21.47
C PRO A 312 17.87 -6.97 20.52
N ASP A 313 18.57 -8.05 20.14
CA ASP A 313 19.73 -7.99 19.26
C ASP A 313 19.40 -7.42 17.87
N ILE A 314 18.21 -7.74 17.34
CA ILE A 314 17.70 -7.18 16.08
C ILE A 314 17.34 -5.70 16.24
N LEU A 315 16.71 -5.35 17.37
CA LEU A 315 16.31 -3.97 17.62
C LEU A 315 17.50 -3.04 17.85
N ASP A 316 18.55 -3.52 18.50
CA ASP A 316 19.79 -2.76 18.68
C ASP A 316 20.38 -2.36 17.32
N VAL A 317 20.41 -3.28 16.34
CA VAL A 317 20.85 -3.00 14.97
C VAL A 317 19.88 -2.05 14.24
N ALA A 318 18.59 -2.28 14.36
CA ALA A 318 17.60 -1.41 13.71
C ALA A 318 17.63 0.03 14.26
N ASN A 319 17.74 0.19 15.59
CA ASN A 319 17.87 1.50 16.24
C ASN A 319 19.17 2.19 15.84
N ALA A 320 20.31 1.45 15.80
CA ALA A 320 21.60 2.00 15.39
C ALA A 320 21.51 2.60 13.98
N ILE A 321 20.98 1.84 13.01
CA ILE A 321 20.84 2.30 11.62
C ILE A 321 19.95 3.53 11.55
N ILE A 322 18.73 3.47 12.10
CA ILE A 322 17.75 4.53 11.89
C ILE A 322 18.07 5.83 12.66
N SER A 323 18.91 5.75 13.69
CA SER A 323 19.35 6.93 14.45
C SER A 323 20.11 7.96 13.62
N HIS A 324 20.70 7.55 12.48
CA HIS A 324 21.43 8.41 11.55
C HIS A 324 20.50 9.29 10.69
N ASN A 325 19.18 9.01 10.63
CA ASN A 325 18.24 9.89 9.97
C ASN A 325 17.95 11.13 10.85
N ARG A 326 17.98 12.32 10.24
CA ARG A 326 17.68 13.58 10.93
C ARG A 326 16.20 13.92 10.91
N ASN A 327 15.52 13.61 9.80
CA ASN A 327 14.09 13.89 9.62
C ASN A 327 13.24 12.71 10.14
N ARG A 328 13.17 12.59 11.49
CA ARG A 328 12.39 11.53 12.16
C ARG A 328 11.79 12.02 13.47
N VAL A 329 10.78 11.31 13.94
CA VAL A 329 10.30 11.44 15.33
C VAL A 329 11.18 10.54 16.20
N PRO A 330 11.96 11.10 17.15
CA PRO A 330 12.84 10.29 18.00
C PRO A 330 12.05 9.27 18.80
N LYS A 331 12.39 8.00 18.60
CA LYS A 331 11.89 6.87 19.39
C LYS A 331 12.86 5.72 19.25
N ASP A 332 13.10 5.02 20.34
CA ASP A 332 13.90 3.79 20.35
C ASP A 332 12.97 2.61 20.62
N LEU A 333 13.07 1.59 19.77
CA LEU A 333 12.34 0.36 19.96
C LEU A 333 12.97 -0.44 21.08
N PHE A 334 12.16 -0.99 21.96
CA PHE A 334 12.59 -1.93 22.98
C PHE A 334 11.65 -3.14 23.03
N THR A 335 12.11 -4.23 23.60
CA THR A 335 11.31 -5.46 23.79
C THR A 335 11.64 -6.10 25.13
N GLU A 336 10.66 -6.79 25.69
CA GLU A 336 10.82 -7.63 26.90
C GLU A 336 11.26 -9.07 26.57
N LYS A 337 11.39 -9.39 25.26
CA LYS A 337 11.89 -10.72 24.86
C LYS A 337 13.33 -10.90 25.35
N PRO A 338 13.73 -12.14 25.71
CA PRO A 338 15.12 -12.41 26.05
C PRO A 338 16.05 -12.21 24.84
N ARG A 339 17.28 -11.79 25.10
CA ARG A 339 18.34 -11.83 24.09
C ARG A 339 18.56 -13.26 23.62
N ALA A 340 18.79 -13.45 22.34
CA ALA A 340 18.94 -14.77 21.74
C ALA A 340 20.23 -14.88 20.95
N VAL A 341 20.21 -14.58 19.66
CA VAL A 341 21.36 -14.70 18.76
C VAL A 341 21.67 -13.31 18.22
N ARG A 342 22.93 -12.90 18.33
CA ARG A 342 23.40 -11.64 17.71
C ARG A 342 23.14 -11.66 16.21
N VAL A 343 22.86 -10.50 15.65
CA VAL A 343 22.77 -10.33 14.20
C VAL A 343 24.08 -10.74 13.55
N VAL A 344 24.00 -11.61 12.54
CA VAL A 344 25.20 -12.13 11.87
C VAL A 344 25.52 -11.25 10.67
N HIS A 345 26.79 -10.89 10.53
CA HIS A 345 27.32 -10.30 9.30
C HIS A 345 28.31 -11.26 8.63
N TYR A 346 28.15 -11.43 7.31
CA TYR A 346 29.04 -12.25 6.50
C TYR A 346 29.54 -11.50 5.28
N HIS A 347 30.86 -11.34 5.18
CA HIS A 347 31.55 -10.77 4.03
C HIS A 347 32.01 -11.89 3.07
N ALA A 348 31.65 -11.79 1.79
CA ALA A 348 32.02 -12.76 0.76
C ALA A 348 33.07 -12.20 -0.22
N ASP A 349 33.90 -13.08 -0.82
CA ASP A 349 34.87 -12.64 -1.84
C ASP A 349 34.23 -12.25 -3.17
N ASP A 350 33.05 -12.80 -3.46
CA ASP A 350 32.26 -12.54 -4.67
C ASP A 350 30.79 -12.93 -4.49
N ASP A 351 29.94 -12.51 -5.44
CA ASP A 351 28.49 -12.76 -5.43
C ASP A 351 28.16 -14.25 -5.37
N SER A 352 28.92 -15.08 -6.09
CA SER A 352 28.66 -16.52 -6.15
C SER A 352 28.90 -17.17 -4.78
N LYS A 353 29.95 -16.71 -4.07
CA LYS A 353 30.26 -17.19 -2.71
C LYS A 353 29.25 -16.68 -1.70
N GLU A 354 28.74 -15.44 -1.85
CA GLU A 354 27.65 -14.91 -1.03
C GLU A 354 26.41 -15.80 -1.16
N CYS A 355 25.93 -16.02 -2.38
CA CYS A 355 24.75 -16.84 -2.67
C CYS A 355 24.90 -18.28 -2.18
N LYS A 356 26.10 -18.88 -2.40
CA LYS A 356 26.42 -20.22 -1.91
C LYS A 356 26.39 -20.30 -0.40
N TRP A 357 27.00 -19.33 0.29
CA TRP A 357 27.02 -19.31 1.75
C TRP A 357 25.61 -19.20 2.34
N ILE A 358 24.74 -18.38 1.73
CA ILE A 358 23.33 -18.25 2.10
C ILE A 358 22.63 -19.61 1.97
N ALA A 359 22.72 -20.26 0.80
CA ALA A 359 22.07 -21.55 0.55
C ALA A 359 22.59 -22.64 1.51
N ASP A 360 23.90 -22.72 1.71
CA ASP A 360 24.54 -23.66 2.64
C ASP A 360 24.08 -23.41 4.10
N THR A 361 23.92 -22.16 4.48
CA THR A 361 23.49 -21.78 5.83
C THR A 361 22.04 -22.18 6.06
N ILE A 362 21.18 -21.94 5.09
CA ILE A 362 19.76 -22.38 5.10
C ILE A 362 19.68 -23.90 5.22
N ALA A 363 20.37 -24.64 4.34
CA ALA A 363 20.38 -26.10 4.36
C ALA A 363 20.82 -26.66 5.72
N LYS A 364 21.89 -26.09 6.31
CA LYS A 364 22.38 -26.47 7.63
C LYS A 364 21.41 -26.16 8.75
N ALA A 365 20.72 -25.00 8.69
CA ALA A 365 19.75 -24.59 9.70
C ALA A 365 18.54 -25.53 9.72
N VAL A 366 17.94 -25.81 8.55
CA VAL A 366 16.79 -26.73 8.43
C VAL A 366 17.17 -28.14 8.80
N LYS A 367 18.32 -28.66 8.35
CA LYS A 367 18.83 -29.98 8.74
C LYS A 367 19.04 -30.15 10.25
N LYS A 368 19.37 -29.07 10.95
CA LYS A 368 19.52 -29.04 12.42
C LYS A 368 18.18 -28.84 13.15
N GLY A 369 17.06 -28.76 12.46
CA GLY A 369 15.73 -28.53 13.04
C GLY A 369 15.52 -27.12 13.58
N LYS A 370 16.27 -26.13 13.10
CA LYS A 370 16.10 -24.73 13.51
C LYS A 370 14.85 -24.03 12.91
N GLY A 371 14.08 -24.73 12.08
CA GLY A 371 12.87 -24.21 11.43
C GLY A 371 12.61 -24.90 10.09
N SER A 372 11.55 -24.50 9.42
CA SER A 372 11.19 -24.95 8.07
C SER A 372 11.66 -23.93 7.01
N TYR A 373 11.66 -24.34 5.75
CA TYR A 373 11.99 -23.43 4.64
C TYR A 373 11.00 -22.26 4.56
N GLY A 374 9.72 -22.51 4.85
CA GLY A 374 8.68 -21.48 4.86
C GLY A 374 8.82 -20.39 5.93
N GLU A 375 9.67 -20.61 6.94
CA GLU A 375 9.99 -19.62 7.98
C GLU A 375 11.14 -18.68 7.58
N ILE A 376 11.77 -18.89 6.41
CA ILE A 376 12.96 -18.17 5.96
C ILE A 376 12.60 -17.21 4.83
N ALA A 377 13.07 -15.97 4.93
CA ALA A 377 12.99 -14.98 3.85
C ALA A 377 14.39 -14.48 3.47
N ILE A 378 14.61 -14.30 2.17
CA ILE A 378 15.78 -13.62 1.61
C ILE A 378 15.31 -12.32 1.00
N LEU A 379 15.77 -11.22 1.55
CA LEU A 379 15.40 -9.86 1.16
C LEU A 379 16.53 -9.20 0.38
N PHE A 380 16.19 -8.51 -0.68
CA PHE A 380 17.15 -7.78 -1.50
C PHE A 380 16.57 -6.43 -1.97
N ARG A 381 17.45 -5.48 -2.26
CA ARG A 381 17.06 -4.15 -2.73
C ARG A 381 16.46 -4.17 -4.14
N ALA A 382 16.99 -5.00 -5.03
CA ALA A 382 16.62 -5.07 -6.44
C ALA A 382 16.36 -6.51 -6.88
N ALA A 383 15.32 -6.73 -7.67
CA ALA A 383 14.87 -8.07 -8.06
C ALA A 383 15.93 -8.89 -8.82
N TYR A 384 16.83 -8.25 -9.60
CA TYR A 384 17.88 -8.95 -10.32
C TYR A 384 18.86 -9.72 -9.42
N LEU A 385 18.99 -9.31 -8.14
CA LEU A 385 19.85 -9.99 -7.17
C LEU A 385 19.36 -11.40 -6.82
N SER A 386 18.07 -11.70 -7.02
CA SER A 386 17.50 -13.02 -6.72
C SER A 386 18.11 -14.15 -7.54
N ARG A 387 18.51 -13.85 -8.78
CA ARG A 387 18.95 -14.87 -9.75
C ARG A 387 20.09 -15.75 -9.26
N GLY A 388 21.12 -15.15 -8.65
CA GLY A 388 22.30 -15.89 -8.13
C GLY A 388 21.90 -16.84 -7.00
N VAL A 389 21.10 -16.35 -6.05
CA VAL A 389 20.66 -17.17 -4.91
C VAL A 389 19.64 -18.24 -5.35
N GLU A 390 18.77 -17.97 -6.33
CA GLU A 390 17.87 -18.97 -6.91
C GLU A 390 18.65 -20.17 -7.49
N GLN A 391 19.73 -19.91 -8.23
CA GLN A 391 20.60 -20.94 -8.78
C GLN A 391 21.24 -21.81 -7.70
N GLU A 392 21.72 -21.21 -6.62
CA GLU A 392 22.31 -21.96 -5.52
C GLU A 392 21.28 -22.73 -4.68
N LEU A 393 20.06 -22.21 -4.52
CA LEU A 393 18.96 -22.94 -3.89
C LEU A 393 18.55 -24.17 -4.73
N ILE A 394 18.45 -24.03 -6.06
CA ILE A 394 18.20 -25.15 -6.97
C ILE A 394 19.27 -26.23 -6.85
N LYS A 395 20.56 -25.85 -6.89
CA LYS A 395 21.68 -26.79 -6.76
C LYS A 395 21.65 -27.58 -5.44
N ASN A 396 21.19 -26.93 -4.38
CA ASN A 396 21.06 -27.56 -3.06
C ASN A 396 19.72 -28.26 -2.83
N GLY A 397 18.82 -28.30 -3.83
CA GLY A 397 17.50 -28.90 -3.71
C GLY A 397 16.59 -28.20 -2.69
N ILE A 398 16.81 -26.91 -2.44
CA ILE A 398 16.03 -26.11 -1.48
C ILE A 398 14.81 -25.52 -2.20
N PRO A 399 13.59 -25.81 -1.76
CA PRO A 399 12.40 -25.21 -2.34
C PRO A 399 12.35 -23.72 -2.05
N TYR A 400 11.98 -22.91 -3.06
CA TYR A 400 11.85 -21.47 -2.93
C TYR A 400 10.68 -20.92 -3.76
N ALA A 401 10.22 -19.72 -3.38
CA ALA A 401 9.21 -18.97 -4.10
C ALA A 401 9.68 -17.52 -4.28
N VAL A 402 9.65 -17.02 -5.52
CA VAL A 402 9.98 -15.62 -5.83
C VAL A 402 8.68 -14.80 -5.77
N TRP A 403 8.62 -13.87 -4.83
CA TRP A 403 7.51 -12.93 -4.74
C TRP A 403 7.80 -11.73 -5.65
N GLY A 404 6.83 -11.37 -6.51
CA GLY A 404 6.99 -10.27 -7.46
C GLY A 404 7.38 -10.68 -8.89
N GLY A 405 7.24 -11.98 -9.23
CA GLY A 405 7.25 -12.45 -10.61
C GLY A 405 6.03 -11.92 -11.41
N ILE A 406 5.68 -12.54 -12.55
CA ILE A 406 4.45 -12.18 -13.27
C ILE A 406 3.27 -12.43 -12.33
N ARG A 407 2.53 -11.38 -12.06
CA ARG A 407 1.37 -11.42 -11.17
C ARG A 407 0.38 -12.45 -11.65
N PHE A 408 -0.17 -13.25 -10.74
CA PHE A 408 -1.13 -14.29 -11.09
C PHE A 408 -2.27 -13.72 -11.94
N PHE A 409 -2.88 -12.60 -11.49
CA PHE A 409 -3.96 -11.94 -12.21
C PHE A 409 -3.50 -11.18 -13.48
N GLU A 410 -2.21 -11.09 -13.74
CA GLU A 410 -1.64 -10.55 -14.98
C GLU A 410 -1.31 -11.60 -16.02
N ARG A 411 -1.35 -12.88 -15.66
CA ARG A 411 -1.13 -13.99 -16.60
C ARG A 411 -2.23 -13.99 -17.67
N LYS A 412 -1.81 -14.25 -18.91
CA LYS A 412 -2.71 -14.16 -20.08
C LYS A 412 -4.00 -14.96 -19.89
N GLU A 413 -3.89 -16.21 -19.51
CA GLU A 413 -5.01 -17.15 -19.32
C GLU A 413 -5.96 -16.70 -18.21
N ILE A 414 -5.43 -16.08 -17.15
CA ILE A 414 -6.24 -15.55 -16.04
C ILE A 414 -7.02 -14.31 -16.49
N LYS A 415 -6.35 -13.39 -17.20
CA LYS A 415 -7.03 -12.21 -17.78
C LYS A 415 -8.09 -12.59 -18.79
N ASP A 416 -7.84 -13.62 -19.58
CA ASP A 416 -8.82 -14.14 -20.53
C ASP A 416 -10.04 -14.68 -19.77
N ALA A 417 -9.85 -15.50 -18.74
CA ALA A 417 -10.92 -16.03 -17.90
C ALA A 417 -11.71 -14.95 -17.17
N LEU A 418 -11.02 -13.98 -16.56
CA LEU A 418 -11.67 -12.84 -15.89
C LEU A 418 -12.44 -11.93 -16.85
N SER A 419 -11.99 -11.81 -18.11
CA SER A 419 -12.71 -11.03 -19.11
C SER A 419 -14.05 -11.67 -19.51
N TYR A 420 -14.17 -12.99 -19.44
CA TYR A 420 -15.49 -13.65 -19.55
C TYR A 420 -16.40 -13.26 -18.40
N LEU A 421 -15.93 -13.25 -17.15
CA LEU A 421 -16.71 -12.81 -15.99
C LEU A 421 -17.10 -11.33 -16.09
N ARG A 422 -16.16 -10.46 -16.51
CA ARG A 422 -16.43 -9.03 -16.73
C ARG A 422 -17.53 -8.81 -17.74
N LEU A 423 -17.50 -9.54 -18.84
CA LEU A 423 -18.52 -9.43 -19.89
C LEU A 423 -19.90 -9.99 -19.44
N ILE A 424 -19.89 -11.04 -18.60
CA ILE A 424 -21.09 -11.57 -17.97
C ILE A 424 -21.70 -10.54 -17.01
N ALA A 425 -20.89 -9.87 -16.22
CA ALA A 425 -21.33 -8.82 -15.29
C ALA A 425 -21.78 -7.57 -16.02
N ASN A 426 -21.03 -7.13 -17.03
CA ASN A 426 -21.28 -5.90 -17.77
C ASN A 426 -21.13 -6.11 -19.29
N PRO A 427 -22.23 -6.28 -20.04
CA PRO A 427 -22.21 -6.40 -21.50
C PRO A 427 -21.63 -5.17 -22.22
N ASN A 428 -21.55 -4.04 -21.54
CA ASN A 428 -20.99 -2.81 -22.11
C ASN A 428 -19.47 -2.70 -21.94
N ASP A 429 -18.81 -3.75 -21.39
CA ASP A 429 -17.37 -3.78 -21.27
C ASP A 429 -16.71 -4.19 -22.60
N ASP A 430 -16.53 -3.21 -23.48
CA ASP A 430 -15.90 -3.39 -24.78
C ASP A 430 -14.44 -3.87 -24.66
N LEU A 431 -13.74 -3.58 -23.57
CA LEU A 431 -12.38 -4.07 -23.35
C LEU A 431 -12.36 -5.58 -23.06
N ALA A 432 -13.27 -6.05 -22.20
CA ALA A 432 -13.46 -7.47 -21.97
C ALA A 432 -13.89 -8.17 -23.25
N PHE A 433 -14.82 -7.59 -24.00
CA PHE A 433 -15.26 -8.12 -25.29
C PHE A 433 -14.08 -8.27 -26.28
N LEU A 434 -13.32 -7.20 -26.53
CA LEU A 434 -12.19 -7.20 -27.45
C LEU A 434 -11.12 -8.22 -27.08
N ARG A 435 -10.99 -8.50 -25.79
CA ARG A 435 -10.03 -9.50 -25.31
C ARG A 435 -10.46 -10.93 -25.63
N VAL A 436 -11.73 -11.26 -25.41
CA VAL A 436 -12.21 -12.67 -25.48
C VAL A 436 -13.03 -13.02 -26.71
N CYS A 437 -13.46 -12.06 -27.52
CA CYS A 437 -14.33 -12.32 -28.68
C CYS A 437 -13.73 -13.37 -29.64
N ASN A 438 -12.42 -13.49 -29.74
CA ASN A 438 -11.73 -14.48 -30.57
C ASN A 438 -10.72 -15.35 -29.76
N VAL A 439 -10.98 -15.56 -28.48
CA VAL A 439 -10.21 -16.45 -27.57
C VAL A 439 -11.22 -17.37 -26.84
N PRO A 440 -11.28 -18.65 -27.20
CA PRO A 440 -10.56 -19.36 -28.29
C PRO A 440 -10.91 -18.84 -29.69
N SER A 441 -10.18 -19.30 -30.70
CA SER A 441 -10.35 -18.80 -32.08
C SER A 441 -11.76 -19.12 -32.64
N ARG A 442 -12.53 -18.07 -32.98
CA ARG A 442 -13.94 -18.14 -33.48
C ARG A 442 -14.09 -17.71 -34.92
N LYS A 443 -13.02 -17.71 -35.70
CA LYS A 443 -13.00 -17.18 -37.08
C LYS A 443 -13.47 -15.72 -37.18
N PHE A 444 -13.40 -14.99 -36.05
CA PHE A 444 -13.74 -13.59 -35.95
C PHE A 444 -12.48 -12.75 -36.15
N GLY A 445 -12.11 -12.55 -37.41
CA GLY A 445 -10.87 -11.88 -37.77
C GLY A 445 -11.02 -10.34 -37.79
N LYS A 446 -9.89 -9.66 -38.08
CA LYS A 446 -9.77 -8.20 -38.09
C LYS A 446 -10.87 -7.52 -38.94
N LYS A 447 -11.20 -8.04 -40.12
CA LYS A 447 -12.26 -7.46 -40.99
C LYS A 447 -13.64 -7.50 -40.37
N SER A 448 -14.02 -8.60 -39.73
CA SER A 448 -15.31 -8.73 -39.05
C SER A 448 -15.37 -7.83 -37.81
N LEU A 449 -14.27 -7.70 -37.08
CA LEU A 449 -14.17 -6.79 -35.95
C LEU A 449 -14.28 -5.32 -36.40
N GLU A 450 -13.55 -4.90 -37.44
CA GLU A 450 -13.66 -3.55 -38.00
C GLU A 450 -15.07 -3.24 -38.49
N TRP A 451 -15.72 -4.21 -39.11
CA TRP A 451 -17.13 -4.05 -39.51
C TRP A 451 -18.03 -3.84 -38.29
N LEU A 452 -17.86 -4.62 -37.24
CA LEU A 452 -18.64 -4.50 -36.01
C LEU A 452 -18.43 -3.13 -35.36
N MET A 453 -17.18 -2.68 -35.23
CA MET A 453 -16.84 -1.38 -34.64
C MET A 453 -17.48 -0.21 -35.42
N ARG A 454 -17.34 -0.23 -36.77
CA ARG A 454 -18.00 0.78 -37.60
C ARG A 454 -19.53 0.73 -37.48
N ARG A 455 -20.11 -0.44 -37.30
CA ARG A 455 -21.56 -0.59 -37.13
C ARG A 455 -22.01 0.03 -35.82
N ALA A 456 -21.28 -0.23 -34.71
CA ALA A 456 -21.55 0.35 -33.40
C ALA A 456 -21.46 1.88 -33.41
N GLU A 457 -20.45 2.43 -34.09
CA GLU A 457 -20.25 3.89 -34.21
C GLU A 457 -21.33 4.61 -35.03
N ASN A 458 -21.94 3.93 -36.01
CA ASN A 458 -22.93 4.52 -36.93
C ASN A 458 -24.38 4.33 -36.51
N LEU A 459 -24.67 3.85 -35.30
CA LEU A 459 -26.00 3.76 -34.75
C LEU A 459 -26.48 5.12 -34.21
N GLU A 460 -27.75 5.43 -34.35
CA GLU A 460 -28.35 6.64 -33.78
C GLU A 460 -28.22 6.71 -32.26
N GLN A 461 -28.26 5.56 -31.61
CA GLN A 461 -27.95 5.41 -30.20
C GLN A 461 -26.67 4.58 -30.05
N PRO A 462 -25.65 5.07 -29.32
CA PRO A 462 -24.42 4.31 -29.07
C PRO A 462 -24.74 2.98 -28.36
N MET A 463 -24.27 1.88 -28.94
CA MET A 463 -24.35 0.54 -28.36
C MET A 463 -22.93 0.01 -28.14
N SER A 464 -22.75 -0.85 -27.12
CA SER A 464 -21.50 -1.57 -26.93
C SER A 464 -21.23 -2.53 -28.09
N LEU A 465 -19.99 -3.00 -28.22
CA LEU A 465 -19.63 -3.97 -29.24
C LEU A 465 -20.38 -5.29 -29.07
N TYR A 466 -20.59 -5.73 -27.81
CA TYR A 466 -21.37 -6.94 -27.53
C TYR A 466 -22.85 -6.77 -27.86
N GLU A 467 -23.48 -5.67 -27.49
CA GLU A 467 -24.88 -5.38 -27.85
C GLU A 467 -25.04 -5.28 -29.35
N THR A 468 -24.11 -4.60 -30.04
CA THR A 468 -24.11 -4.52 -31.52
C THR A 468 -23.94 -5.89 -32.14
N LEU A 469 -23.02 -6.72 -31.62
CA LEU A 469 -22.87 -8.12 -32.06
C LEU A 469 -24.19 -8.89 -31.93
N SER A 470 -24.83 -8.81 -30.77
CA SER A 470 -26.07 -9.54 -30.48
C SER A 470 -27.19 -9.09 -31.39
N ALA A 471 -27.34 -7.75 -31.62
CA ALA A 471 -28.36 -7.17 -32.47
C ALA A 471 -28.20 -7.54 -33.98
N PHE A 472 -26.94 -7.72 -34.44
CA PHE A 472 -26.62 -7.99 -35.84
C PHE A 472 -26.07 -9.38 -36.10
N ILE A 473 -26.32 -10.34 -35.20
CA ILE A 473 -25.68 -11.67 -35.23
C ILE A 473 -25.98 -12.45 -36.53
N ASP A 474 -27.13 -12.21 -37.16
CA ASP A 474 -27.55 -12.86 -38.39
C ASP A 474 -27.02 -12.18 -39.67
N SER A 475 -26.17 -11.16 -39.52
CA SER A 475 -25.60 -10.44 -40.67
C SER A 475 -24.68 -11.34 -41.52
N PRO A 476 -24.63 -11.11 -42.85
CA PRO A 476 -23.77 -11.92 -43.75
C PRO A 476 -22.29 -11.94 -43.33
N GLU A 477 -21.79 -10.86 -42.74
CA GLU A 477 -20.39 -10.68 -42.28
C GLU A 477 -20.06 -11.58 -41.09
N LEU A 478 -21.06 -11.97 -40.30
CA LEU A 478 -20.90 -12.80 -39.09
C LEU A 478 -21.25 -14.27 -39.30
N ARG A 479 -22.03 -14.62 -40.34
CA ARG A 479 -22.51 -15.98 -40.59
C ARG A 479 -21.42 -17.05 -40.67
N ARG A 480 -20.19 -16.70 -41.06
CA ARG A 480 -19.05 -17.64 -41.18
C ARG A 480 -18.21 -17.70 -39.90
N THR A 481 -18.58 -16.94 -38.89
CA THR A 481 -17.91 -16.90 -37.58
C THR A 481 -18.68 -17.79 -36.59
N GLN A 482 -18.05 -18.08 -35.45
CA GLN A 482 -18.68 -18.77 -34.32
C GLN A 482 -19.19 -17.76 -33.25
N MET A 483 -19.53 -16.53 -33.67
CA MET A 483 -19.93 -15.49 -32.73
C MET A 483 -21.34 -15.72 -32.15
N ALA A 484 -22.20 -16.48 -32.84
CA ALA A 484 -23.50 -16.88 -32.29
C ALA A 484 -23.35 -17.80 -31.07
N ASP A 485 -22.36 -18.68 -31.09
CA ASP A 485 -22.05 -19.55 -29.94
C ASP A 485 -21.48 -18.75 -28.80
N PHE A 486 -20.58 -17.78 -29.09
CA PHE A 486 -20.06 -16.86 -28.09
C PHE A 486 -21.16 -16.07 -27.38
N VAL A 487 -22.13 -15.52 -28.11
CA VAL A 487 -23.29 -14.83 -27.50
C VAL A 487 -24.08 -15.78 -26.59
N LYS A 488 -24.34 -17.04 -27.04
CA LYS A 488 -25.03 -18.03 -26.22
C LYS A 488 -24.29 -18.34 -24.93
N GLU A 489 -22.97 -18.45 -24.99
CA GLU A 489 -22.10 -18.74 -23.85
C GLU A 489 -22.17 -17.62 -22.80
N ILE A 490 -22.08 -16.35 -23.24
CA ILE A 490 -22.17 -15.19 -22.35
C ILE A 490 -23.57 -15.11 -21.73
N GLU A 491 -24.66 -15.25 -22.53
CA GLU A 491 -26.03 -15.20 -22.01
C GLU A 491 -26.34 -16.40 -21.07
N ALA A 492 -25.77 -17.56 -21.32
CA ALA A 492 -25.85 -18.69 -20.39
C ALA A 492 -25.18 -18.36 -19.05
N GLY A 493 -23.98 -17.77 -19.07
CA GLY A 493 -23.28 -17.31 -17.87
C GLY A 493 -24.09 -16.26 -17.10
N ARG A 494 -24.66 -15.25 -17.78
CA ARG A 494 -25.52 -14.25 -17.18
C ARG A 494 -26.77 -14.88 -16.53
N THR A 495 -27.37 -15.85 -17.19
CA THR A 495 -28.53 -16.60 -16.66
C THR A 495 -28.16 -17.38 -15.39
N LEU A 496 -26.98 -18.00 -15.35
CA LEU A 496 -26.51 -18.76 -14.19
C LEU A 496 -26.29 -17.82 -12.99
N ILE A 497 -25.65 -16.67 -13.19
CA ILE A 497 -25.46 -15.66 -12.14
C ILE A 497 -26.81 -15.14 -11.64
N ALA A 498 -27.74 -14.83 -12.55
CA ALA A 498 -29.07 -14.36 -12.17
C ALA A 498 -29.88 -15.40 -11.37
N LYS A 499 -29.64 -16.69 -11.59
CA LYS A 499 -30.23 -17.80 -10.82
C LYS A 499 -29.55 -18.04 -9.47
N GLY A 500 -28.52 -17.27 -9.12
CA GLY A 500 -27.77 -17.42 -7.87
C GLY A 500 -26.75 -18.59 -7.89
N CYS A 501 -26.38 -19.08 -9.08
CA CYS A 501 -25.27 -20.03 -9.19
C CYS A 501 -23.96 -19.38 -8.75
N GLY A 502 -23.04 -20.16 -8.20
CA GLY A 502 -21.74 -19.65 -7.75
C GLY A 502 -20.91 -19.08 -8.92
N ILE A 503 -20.09 -18.05 -8.62
CA ILE A 503 -19.22 -17.38 -9.60
C ILE A 503 -18.23 -18.39 -10.20
N GLY A 504 -17.58 -19.19 -9.32
CA GLY A 504 -16.61 -20.21 -9.74
C GLY A 504 -17.22 -21.27 -10.64
N SER A 505 -18.41 -21.78 -10.29
CA SER A 505 -19.11 -22.79 -11.11
C SER A 505 -19.58 -22.23 -12.45
N THR A 506 -20.03 -20.97 -12.48
CA THR A 506 -20.44 -20.28 -13.72
C THR A 506 -19.24 -20.10 -14.65
N LEU A 507 -18.09 -19.62 -14.10
CA LEU A 507 -16.87 -19.46 -14.89
C LEU A 507 -16.39 -20.80 -15.44
N ASP A 508 -16.35 -21.83 -14.62
CA ASP A 508 -15.92 -23.18 -15.05
C ASP A 508 -16.75 -23.71 -16.21
N GLN A 509 -18.07 -23.55 -16.13
CA GLN A 509 -18.99 -23.94 -17.19
C GLN A 509 -18.78 -23.14 -18.48
N VAL A 510 -18.61 -21.82 -18.37
CA VAL A 510 -18.38 -20.94 -19.53
C VAL A 510 -17.03 -21.22 -20.18
N LEU A 511 -15.94 -21.40 -19.42
CA LEU A 511 -14.61 -21.74 -19.97
C LEU A 511 -14.58 -23.13 -20.62
N THR A 512 -15.43 -24.05 -20.15
CA THR A 512 -15.58 -25.37 -20.73
C THR A 512 -16.40 -25.34 -22.03
N SER A 513 -17.57 -24.66 -22.01
CA SER A 513 -18.46 -24.56 -23.19
C SER A 513 -17.83 -23.70 -24.30
N SER A 514 -17.05 -22.69 -23.98
CA SER A 514 -16.32 -21.87 -24.96
C SER A 514 -15.19 -22.62 -25.67
N GLY A 515 -14.76 -23.77 -25.15
CA GLY A 515 -13.63 -24.53 -25.68
C GLY A 515 -12.26 -24.02 -25.24
N LEU A 516 -12.17 -23.00 -24.37
CA LEU A 516 -10.89 -22.41 -23.95
C LEU A 516 -10.01 -23.42 -23.18
N LYS A 517 -10.61 -24.21 -22.31
CA LYS A 517 -9.90 -25.28 -21.60
C LYS A 517 -9.36 -26.33 -22.54
N GLU A 518 -10.14 -26.67 -23.61
CA GLU A 518 -9.72 -27.65 -24.60
C GLU A 518 -8.61 -27.12 -25.50
N GLU A 519 -8.62 -25.82 -25.84
CA GLU A 519 -7.51 -25.17 -26.54
C GLU A 519 -6.20 -25.31 -25.75
N TYR A 520 -6.21 -25.04 -24.43
CA TYR A 520 -5.01 -25.20 -23.60
C TYR A 520 -4.56 -26.64 -23.42
N ARG A 521 -5.48 -27.61 -23.40
CA ARG A 521 -5.11 -29.04 -23.42
C ARG A 521 -4.46 -29.47 -24.74
N SER A 522 -4.98 -28.95 -25.85
CA SER A 522 -4.44 -29.27 -27.18
C SER A 522 -3.07 -28.66 -27.43
N ASP A 523 -2.78 -27.54 -26.78
CA ASP A 523 -1.49 -26.88 -26.83
C ASP A 523 -0.44 -27.48 -25.87
N GLU A 524 -0.80 -28.56 -25.14
CA GLU A 524 0.02 -29.20 -24.10
C GLU A 524 0.50 -28.22 -23.01
N ASP A 525 -0.29 -27.14 -22.76
CA ASP A 525 0.05 -26.06 -21.84
C ASP A 525 -0.58 -26.34 -20.46
N GLU A 526 0.00 -27.32 -19.75
CA GLU A 526 -0.47 -27.74 -18.43
C GLU A 526 -0.43 -26.60 -17.42
N ASP A 527 0.59 -25.72 -17.48
CA ASP A 527 0.74 -24.58 -16.59
C ASP A 527 -0.47 -23.62 -16.65
N ARG A 528 -1.04 -23.39 -17.85
CA ARG A 528 -2.24 -22.56 -18.00
C ARG A 528 -3.49 -23.20 -17.42
N LEU A 529 -3.63 -24.52 -17.57
CA LEU A 529 -4.75 -25.25 -16.98
C LEU A 529 -4.68 -25.26 -15.45
N GLU A 530 -3.47 -25.42 -14.89
CA GLU A 530 -3.24 -25.32 -13.46
C GLU A 530 -3.59 -23.91 -12.96
N ASN A 531 -3.16 -22.86 -13.66
CA ASN A 531 -3.49 -21.47 -13.31
C ASN A 531 -5.02 -21.21 -13.32
N ILE A 532 -5.75 -21.75 -14.31
CA ILE A 532 -7.22 -21.65 -14.34
C ILE A 532 -7.84 -22.42 -13.18
N THR A 533 -7.34 -23.62 -12.87
CA THR A 533 -7.82 -24.41 -11.75
C THR A 533 -7.62 -23.66 -10.43
N GLU A 534 -6.48 -23.05 -10.26
CA GLU A 534 -6.17 -22.22 -9.11
C GLU A 534 -7.07 -20.99 -9.00
N LEU A 535 -7.38 -20.33 -10.13
CA LEU A 535 -8.37 -19.24 -10.16
C LEU A 535 -9.74 -19.72 -9.66
N LEU A 536 -10.21 -20.87 -10.14
CA LEU A 536 -11.50 -21.42 -9.73
C LEU A 536 -11.54 -21.77 -8.23
N HIS A 537 -10.43 -22.29 -7.68
CA HIS A 537 -10.29 -22.53 -6.24
C HIS A 537 -10.34 -21.20 -5.44
N SER A 538 -9.61 -20.19 -5.88
CA SER A 538 -9.60 -18.84 -5.28
C SER A 538 -10.99 -18.21 -5.25
N ILE A 539 -11.78 -18.36 -6.33
CA ILE A 539 -13.18 -17.90 -6.37
C ILE A 539 -14.03 -18.65 -5.34
N LYS A 540 -13.87 -19.97 -5.26
CA LYS A 540 -14.61 -20.80 -4.31
C LYS A 540 -14.29 -20.43 -2.85
N ASP A 541 -13.04 -20.14 -2.56
CA ASP A 541 -12.62 -19.68 -1.22
C ASP A 541 -13.21 -18.30 -0.90
N TYR A 542 -13.23 -17.38 -1.87
CA TYR A 542 -13.93 -16.10 -1.75
C TYR A 542 -15.42 -16.30 -1.44
N GLU A 543 -16.12 -17.13 -2.22
CA GLU A 543 -17.55 -17.42 -2.01
C GLU A 543 -17.82 -18.03 -0.63
N ASN A 544 -16.97 -18.97 -0.19
CA ASN A 544 -17.10 -19.61 1.11
C ASN A 544 -16.86 -18.61 2.27
N SER A 545 -15.86 -17.76 2.12
CA SER A 545 -15.54 -16.72 3.11
C SER A 545 -16.69 -15.74 3.30
N ARG A 546 -17.30 -15.29 2.18
CA ARG A 546 -18.48 -14.40 2.22
C ARG A 546 -19.71 -15.10 2.85
N ARG A 547 -19.97 -16.36 2.50
CA ARG A 547 -21.08 -17.14 3.09
C ARG A 547 -20.91 -17.37 4.58
N LEU A 548 -19.69 -17.64 5.07
CA LEU A 548 -19.40 -17.79 6.49
C LEU A 548 -19.59 -16.47 7.26
N GLY A 549 -19.37 -15.33 6.61
CA GLY A 549 -19.59 -13.99 7.16
C GLY A 549 -21.02 -13.49 7.00
N GLU A 550 -21.97 -14.31 6.50
CA GLU A 550 -23.35 -13.91 6.16
C GLU A 550 -23.41 -12.72 5.17
N GLU A 551 -22.34 -12.48 4.40
CA GLU A 551 -22.28 -11.43 3.42
C GLU A 551 -22.82 -11.92 2.05
N PRO A 552 -23.50 -11.09 1.27
CA PRO A 552 -23.94 -11.48 -0.06
C PRO A 552 -22.75 -11.74 -0.98
N VAL A 553 -22.82 -12.83 -1.76
CA VAL A 553 -21.82 -13.15 -2.79
C VAL A 553 -22.26 -12.46 -4.07
N SER A 554 -21.54 -11.42 -4.48
CA SER A 554 -21.80 -10.65 -5.69
C SER A 554 -20.63 -10.81 -6.68
N LEU A 555 -20.95 -10.98 -7.97
CA LEU A 555 -19.96 -11.00 -9.04
C LEU A 555 -19.27 -9.64 -9.21
N ASP A 556 -20.01 -8.55 -9.03
CA ASP A 556 -19.49 -7.19 -9.14
C ASP A 556 -18.49 -6.90 -8.03
N ASP A 557 -18.78 -7.33 -6.78
CA ASP A 557 -17.86 -7.17 -5.64
C ASP A 557 -16.59 -8.00 -5.84
N TYR A 558 -16.74 -9.24 -6.34
CA TYR A 558 -15.59 -10.10 -6.65
C TYR A 558 -14.67 -9.46 -7.70
N LEU A 559 -15.24 -8.95 -8.80
CA LEU A 559 -14.46 -8.28 -9.85
C LEU A 559 -13.80 -6.98 -9.36
N GLN A 560 -14.47 -6.26 -8.47
CA GLN A 560 -13.92 -5.08 -7.82
C GLN A 560 -12.75 -5.43 -6.91
N ASP A 561 -12.91 -6.47 -6.08
CA ASP A 561 -11.84 -6.94 -5.19
C ASP A 561 -10.61 -7.37 -6.01
N ILE A 562 -10.81 -8.11 -7.12
CA ILE A 562 -9.70 -8.50 -8.00
C ILE A 562 -9.00 -7.29 -8.64
N ALA A 563 -9.74 -6.30 -9.08
CA ALA A 563 -9.14 -5.09 -9.67
C ALA A 563 -8.23 -4.34 -8.66
N LEU A 564 -8.48 -4.52 -7.37
CA LEU A 564 -7.70 -3.94 -6.28
C LEU A 564 -6.60 -4.88 -5.73
N TYR A 565 -6.55 -6.15 -6.19
CA TYR A 565 -5.55 -7.11 -5.71
C TYR A 565 -4.13 -6.71 -6.11
N THR A 566 -3.22 -6.82 -5.13
CA THR A 566 -1.78 -6.74 -5.31
C THR A 566 -1.15 -8.13 -5.11
N ASN A 567 0.06 -8.35 -5.65
CA ASN A 567 0.80 -9.61 -5.51
C ASN A 567 1.05 -10.08 -4.07
N ALA A 568 1.01 -9.14 -3.12
CA ALA A 568 1.23 -9.46 -1.71
C ALA A 568 0.16 -10.39 -1.11
N ASP A 569 -0.99 -10.53 -1.77
CA ASP A 569 -2.12 -11.31 -1.28
C ASP A 569 -2.00 -12.81 -1.60
N TYR A 570 -1.00 -13.20 -2.41
CA TYR A 570 -0.82 -14.59 -2.82
C TYR A 570 0.17 -15.34 -1.91
N ARG A 571 -0.36 -16.22 -1.04
CA ARG A 571 0.45 -17.19 -0.28
C ARG A 571 0.40 -18.55 -0.96
N SER A 572 1.53 -19.04 -1.46
CA SER A 572 1.68 -20.49 -1.63
C SER A 572 1.75 -21.10 -0.23
N ASN A 573 0.91 -22.07 0.08
CA ASN A 573 0.95 -22.84 1.34
C ASN A 573 2.12 -23.82 1.41
N GLU A 574 3.08 -23.74 0.49
CA GLU A 574 4.20 -24.63 0.43
C GLU A 574 5.35 -24.21 1.34
N ASP A 575 6.00 -25.16 1.96
CA ASP A 575 7.21 -24.98 2.77
C ASP A 575 8.40 -24.60 1.89
N ALA A 576 8.52 -23.34 1.51
CA ALA A 576 9.51 -22.82 0.59
C ALA A 576 10.13 -21.50 1.11
N VAL A 577 11.44 -21.31 0.85
CA VAL A 577 12.14 -20.07 1.14
C VAL A 577 11.56 -18.93 0.31
N LYS A 578 11.25 -17.81 0.94
CA LYS A 578 10.62 -16.66 0.30
C LYS A 578 11.68 -15.65 -0.16
N LEU A 579 11.72 -15.41 -1.47
CA LEU A 579 12.61 -14.45 -2.10
C LEU A 579 11.80 -13.22 -2.52
N MET A 580 12.16 -12.03 -2.04
CA MET A 580 11.43 -10.80 -2.37
C MET A 580 12.29 -9.55 -2.20
N THR A 581 11.85 -8.46 -2.83
CA THR A 581 12.44 -7.16 -2.53
C THR A 581 12.03 -6.68 -1.14
N ILE A 582 12.84 -5.82 -0.53
CA ILE A 582 12.53 -5.25 0.80
C ILE A 582 11.21 -4.48 0.77
N HIS A 583 10.90 -3.79 -0.34
CA HIS A 583 9.62 -3.09 -0.50
C HIS A 583 8.41 -4.04 -0.41
N GLN A 584 8.52 -5.24 -0.97
CA GLN A 584 7.47 -6.27 -0.91
C GLN A 584 7.36 -6.90 0.48
N ALA A 585 8.46 -6.88 1.25
CA ALA A 585 8.48 -7.40 2.60
C ALA A 585 7.82 -6.47 3.63
N LYS A 586 7.48 -5.22 3.26
CA LYS A 586 6.77 -4.32 4.15
C LYS A 586 5.43 -4.92 4.58
N GLY A 587 5.11 -4.85 5.86
CA GLY A 587 3.91 -5.48 6.44
C GLY A 587 4.05 -6.99 6.73
N LEU A 588 5.12 -7.64 6.25
CA LEU A 588 5.38 -9.07 6.53
C LEU A 588 6.31 -9.22 7.73
N GLU A 589 6.42 -10.48 8.21
CA GLU A 589 7.34 -10.88 9.29
C GLU A 589 7.76 -12.33 9.10
N PHE A 590 8.99 -12.63 9.45
CA PHE A 590 9.59 -13.95 9.26
C PHE A 590 10.50 -14.29 10.44
N PRO A 591 10.47 -15.55 10.91
CA PRO A 591 11.40 -16.00 11.96
C PRO A 591 12.87 -15.77 11.60
N TYR A 592 13.26 -16.02 10.35
CA TYR A 592 14.64 -15.94 9.88
C TYR A 592 14.71 -15.07 8.62
N VAL A 593 15.50 -14.01 8.65
CA VAL A 593 15.66 -13.06 7.55
C VAL A 593 17.12 -12.95 7.15
N PHE A 594 17.37 -13.13 5.87
CA PHE A 594 18.63 -12.78 5.21
C PHE A 594 18.42 -11.47 4.44
N VAL A 595 19.31 -10.50 4.63
CA VAL A 595 19.38 -9.29 3.80
C VAL A 595 20.67 -9.37 3.01
N MET A 596 20.55 -9.60 1.69
CA MET A 596 21.71 -9.83 0.82
C MET A 596 22.02 -8.63 -0.07
N GLY A 597 23.28 -8.60 -0.56
CA GLY A 597 23.74 -7.57 -1.48
C GLY A 597 23.85 -6.18 -0.83
N LEU A 598 24.29 -6.14 0.44
CA LEU A 598 24.53 -4.90 1.18
C LEU A 598 25.81 -4.21 0.69
N ASN A 599 25.77 -3.81 -0.59
CA ASN A 599 26.87 -3.14 -1.26
C ASN A 599 26.52 -1.69 -1.59
N GLU A 600 27.46 -0.79 -1.39
CA GLU A 600 27.33 0.61 -1.78
C GLU A 600 27.04 0.73 -3.29
N GLY A 601 26.09 1.59 -3.64
CA GLY A 601 25.59 1.72 -5.01
C GLY A 601 24.45 0.77 -5.39
N VAL A 602 24.27 -0.33 -4.64
CA VAL A 602 23.15 -1.27 -4.75
C VAL A 602 22.15 -1.02 -3.62
N PHE A 603 22.64 -1.04 -2.38
CA PHE A 603 21.89 -0.72 -1.18
C PHE A 603 22.80 0.02 -0.16
N PRO A 604 22.71 1.37 -0.12
CA PRO A 604 21.77 2.25 -0.82
C PRO A 604 21.97 2.31 -2.33
N SER A 605 20.90 2.65 -3.05
CA SER A 605 20.92 2.84 -4.49
C SER A 605 21.52 4.19 -4.87
N HIS A 606 22.71 4.22 -5.50
CA HIS A 606 23.31 5.49 -5.98
C HIS A 606 22.42 6.22 -6.99
N ARG A 607 21.62 5.49 -7.77
CA ARG A 607 20.67 6.12 -8.68
C ARG A 607 19.63 6.93 -7.91
N ALA A 608 19.04 6.35 -6.86
CA ALA A 608 18.07 7.04 -6.02
C ALA A 608 18.68 8.26 -5.32
N ILE A 609 19.91 8.10 -4.79
CA ILE A 609 20.62 9.21 -4.12
C ILE A 609 20.92 10.34 -5.09
N ARG A 610 21.39 10.06 -6.32
CA ARG A 610 21.65 11.10 -7.34
C ARG A 610 20.38 11.83 -7.79
N GLU A 611 19.24 11.15 -7.82
CA GLU A 611 17.96 11.74 -8.23
C GLU A 611 17.36 12.67 -7.15
N ARG A 612 17.50 12.35 -5.85
CA ARG A 612 16.81 13.04 -4.75
C ARG A 612 17.70 13.42 -3.55
N LEU A 613 19.02 13.25 -3.70
CA LEU A 613 20.05 13.63 -2.73
C LEU A 613 19.81 13.00 -1.32
N LYS A 614 19.96 13.83 -0.27
CA LYS A 614 19.84 13.40 1.13
C LYS A 614 18.49 12.78 1.48
N ALA A 615 17.40 13.23 0.90
CA ALA A 615 16.07 12.66 1.13
C ALA A 615 16.01 11.19 0.68
N ALA A 616 16.68 10.84 -0.44
CA ALA A 616 16.75 9.46 -0.88
C ALA A 616 17.66 8.60 0.02
N GLU A 617 18.76 9.13 0.53
CA GLU A 617 19.61 8.40 1.48
C GLU A 617 18.84 8.05 2.76
N GLU A 618 18.10 9.01 3.32
CA GLU A 618 17.26 8.76 4.49
C GLU A 618 16.13 7.75 4.20
N GLU A 619 15.55 7.77 2.98
CA GLU A 619 14.56 6.76 2.57
C GLU A 619 15.19 5.37 2.40
N GLU A 620 16.37 5.25 1.80
CA GLU A 620 17.11 3.99 1.69
C GLU A 620 17.49 3.44 3.09
N ARG A 621 17.82 4.33 4.05
CA ARG A 621 18.08 3.93 5.44
C ARG A 621 16.81 3.45 6.14
N ARG A 622 15.65 4.10 5.90
CA ARG A 622 14.34 3.58 6.34
C ARG A 622 14.04 2.21 5.71
N LEU A 623 14.44 2.00 4.46
CA LEU A 623 14.29 0.69 3.81
C LEU A 623 15.16 -0.38 4.50
N MET A 624 16.39 -0.05 4.91
CA MET A 624 17.23 -0.98 5.69
C MET A 624 16.62 -1.25 7.08
N TYR A 625 16.10 -0.24 7.75
CA TYR A 625 15.36 -0.40 9.01
C TYR A 625 14.14 -1.31 8.84
N VAL A 626 13.38 -1.14 7.73
CA VAL A 626 12.27 -2.03 7.39
C VAL A 626 12.77 -3.46 7.21
N ALA A 627 13.86 -3.69 6.46
CA ALA A 627 14.43 -5.01 6.25
C ALA A 627 14.80 -5.70 7.56
N ALA A 628 15.54 -5.01 8.44
CA ALA A 628 15.94 -5.52 9.74
C ALA A 628 14.74 -5.88 10.63
N THR A 629 13.73 -5.02 10.68
CA THR A 629 12.53 -5.20 11.50
C THR A 629 11.53 -6.22 10.95
N ARG A 630 11.84 -6.89 9.81
CA ARG A 630 11.05 -8.07 9.36
C ARG A 630 11.42 -9.33 10.11
N ALA A 631 12.62 -9.37 10.71
CA ALA A 631 13.10 -10.54 11.44
C ALA A 631 12.48 -10.63 12.84
N GLU A 632 12.05 -11.86 13.22
CA GLU A 632 11.54 -12.15 14.55
C GLU A 632 12.63 -12.72 15.46
N ARG A 633 13.43 -13.67 14.97
CA ARG A 633 14.40 -14.49 15.75
C ARG A 633 15.85 -14.27 15.34
N GLU A 634 16.14 -14.38 14.05
CA GLU A 634 17.52 -14.24 13.55
C GLU A 634 17.56 -13.32 12.32
N LEU A 635 18.51 -12.42 12.29
CA LEU A 635 18.82 -11.54 11.17
C LEU A 635 20.24 -11.80 10.69
N ILE A 636 20.40 -12.01 9.39
CA ILE A 636 21.68 -12.26 8.74
C ILE A 636 21.86 -11.19 7.64
N LEU A 637 22.97 -10.48 7.69
CA LEU A 637 23.36 -9.44 6.77
C LEU A 637 24.52 -9.94 5.92
N THR A 638 24.43 -9.84 4.59
CA THR A 638 25.50 -10.30 3.70
C THR A 638 25.85 -9.28 2.63
N GLU A 639 27.11 -9.24 2.27
CA GLU A 639 27.65 -8.44 1.17
C GLU A 639 28.84 -9.17 0.53
N SER A 640 29.30 -8.67 -0.62
CA SER A 640 30.40 -9.28 -1.36
C SER A 640 31.35 -8.27 -1.97
N GLU A 641 32.61 -8.70 -2.14
CA GLU A 641 33.57 -8.04 -3.02
C GLU A 641 33.26 -8.34 -4.50
N GLY A 642 34.07 -7.82 -5.38
CA GLY A 642 34.00 -8.09 -6.82
C GLY A 642 33.73 -6.84 -7.63
N TYR A 643 33.17 -7.01 -8.82
CA TYR A 643 32.87 -5.94 -9.76
C TYR A 643 31.37 -5.85 -10.04
N SER A 644 30.83 -4.65 -9.92
CA SER A 644 29.44 -4.38 -10.30
C SER A 644 29.37 -3.96 -11.77
N ALA A 645 28.85 -4.83 -12.63
CA ALA A 645 28.64 -4.49 -14.05
C ALA A 645 27.59 -3.37 -14.22
N ALA A 646 26.62 -3.27 -13.34
CA ALA A 646 25.60 -2.22 -13.37
C ALA A 646 26.17 -0.83 -13.02
N ASN A 647 27.13 -0.77 -12.08
CA ASN A 647 27.75 0.48 -11.63
C ASN A 647 29.12 0.74 -12.27
N GLN A 648 29.66 -0.22 -13.04
CA GLN A 648 30.99 -0.18 -13.68
C GLN A 648 32.15 0.13 -12.72
N CYS A 649 32.05 -0.33 -11.48
CA CYS A 649 33.08 -0.13 -10.45
C CYS A 649 33.25 -1.37 -9.57
N GLY A 650 34.28 -1.37 -8.73
CA GLY A 650 34.43 -2.35 -7.64
C GLY A 650 33.26 -2.27 -6.67
N LYS A 651 32.90 -3.40 -6.08
CA LYS A 651 31.90 -3.47 -5.01
C LYS A 651 32.53 -3.13 -3.68
N PHE A 652 31.84 -2.34 -2.90
CA PHE A 652 32.23 -1.95 -1.55
C PHE A 652 31.09 -2.24 -0.59
N PRO A 653 31.38 -2.50 0.70
CA PRO A 653 30.35 -2.65 1.73
C PRO A 653 29.46 -1.41 1.81
N SER A 654 28.18 -1.65 2.07
CA SER A 654 27.18 -0.60 2.28
C SER A 654 27.55 0.30 3.47
N ARG A 655 27.30 1.62 3.34
CA ARG A 655 27.39 2.57 4.46
C ARG A 655 26.51 2.14 5.65
N PHE A 656 25.39 1.47 5.42
CA PHE A 656 24.52 0.99 6.48
C PHE A 656 25.18 -0.07 7.37
N LEU A 657 26.10 -0.88 6.83
CA LEU A 657 26.90 -1.79 7.65
C LEU A 657 27.91 -1.06 8.52
N MET A 658 28.44 0.08 8.04
CA MET A 658 29.38 0.92 8.79
C MET A 658 28.71 1.70 9.92
N GLU A 659 27.40 1.93 9.81
CA GLU A 659 26.57 2.58 10.84
C GLU A 659 26.23 1.65 12.01
N ILE A 660 26.54 0.34 11.91
CA ILE A 660 26.28 -0.65 12.95
C ILE A 660 27.54 -0.84 13.81
N PRO A 661 27.49 -0.59 15.13
CA PRO A 661 28.62 -0.85 16.01
C PRO A 661 29.05 -2.33 16.01
N GLU A 662 30.34 -2.62 15.83
CA GLU A 662 30.84 -4.00 15.75
C GLU A 662 30.51 -4.84 16.99
N ASN A 663 30.36 -4.22 18.16
CA ASN A 663 30.10 -4.94 19.41
C ASN A 663 28.68 -5.52 19.52
N ILE A 664 27.73 -5.10 18.67
CA ILE A 664 26.35 -5.61 18.68
C ILE A 664 26.09 -6.67 17.60
N ILE A 665 27.03 -6.93 16.70
CA ILE A 665 26.92 -7.94 15.63
C ILE A 665 27.94 -9.08 15.80
N ASP A 666 27.66 -10.24 15.20
CA ASP A 666 28.53 -11.39 15.10
C ASP A 666 29.15 -11.45 13.70
N VAL A 667 30.35 -10.94 13.55
CA VAL A 667 31.06 -10.89 12.27
C VAL A 667 31.70 -12.24 11.98
N LYS A 668 31.15 -13.01 11.03
CA LYS A 668 31.67 -14.33 10.65
C LYS A 668 32.96 -14.24 9.82
N ARG A 669 33.03 -13.22 8.98
CA ARG A 669 34.24 -12.90 8.23
C ARG A 669 34.40 -11.38 8.18
N LYS A 670 35.53 -10.87 8.60
CA LYS A 670 35.80 -9.44 8.63
C LYS A 670 36.07 -8.88 7.25
N ILE A 671 35.56 -7.69 6.99
CA ILE A 671 35.90 -6.90 5.81
C ILE A 671 37.39 -6.56 5.89
N PRO A 672 38.21 -6.79 4.85
CA PRO A 672 39.58 -6.37 4.83
C PRO A 672 39.72 -4.86 5.06
N PRO A 673 40.69 -4.41 5.90
CA PRO A 673 40.82 -2.99 6.25
C PRO A 673 40.93 -2.06 5.02
N HIS A 674 41.64 -2.50 3.96
CA HIS A 674 41.77 -1.70 2.75
C HIS A 674 40.47 -1.53 2.00
N ILE A 675 39.58 -2.56 1.99
CA ILE A 675 38.24 -2.48 1.38
C ILE A 675 37.36 -1.51 2.17
N TYR A 676 37.41 -1.58 3.50
CA TYR A 676 36.69 -0.67 4.38
C TYR A 676 37.10 0.79 4.15
N MET A 677 38.42 1.06 4.10
CA MET A 677 38.93 2.41 3.84
C MET A 677 38.54 2.95 2.45
N ASN A 678 38.65 2.09 1.43
CA ASN A 678 38.25 2.47 0.07
C ASN A 678 36.73 2.76 -0.02
N ALA A 679 35.90 1.98 0.69
CA ALA A 679 34.47 2.22 0.78
C ALA A 679 34.17 3.58 1.41
N LYS A 680 34.82 3.90 2.54
CA LYS A 680 34.67 5.20 3.21
C LYS A 680 35.07 6.34 2.29
N ALA A 681 36.25 6.25 1.65
CA ALA A 681 36.73 7.28 0.71
C ALA A 681 35.75 7.51 -0.46
N MET A 682 35.18 6.43 -1.02
CA MET A 682 34.21 6.52 -2.11
C MET A 682 32.88 7.16 -1.63
N ILE A 683 32.44 6.85 -0.41
CA ILE A 683 31.21 7.44 0.18
C ILE A 683 31.43 8.93 0.42
N ASP A 684 32.58 9.32 0.97
CA ASP A 684 32.95 10.71 1.23
C ASP A 684 33.01 11.50 -0.09
N GLU A 685 33.67 10.95 -1.11
CA GLU A 685 33.75 11.57 -2.44
C GLU A 685 32.35 11.74 -3.06
N LEU A 686 31.47 10.74 -2.96
CA LEU A 686 30.10 10.84 -3.46
C LEU A 686 29.31 11.91 -2.69
N ASN A 687 29.44 11.96 -1.38
CA ASN A 687 28.76 12.94 -0.54
C ASN A 687 29.22 14.37 -0.87
N ASP A 688 30.53 14.58 -1.06
CA ASP A 688 31.11 15.87 -1.48
C ASP A 688 30.59 16.29 -2.86
N GLN A 689 30.57 15.37 -3.84
CA GLN A 689 30.03 15.64 -5.19
C GLN A 689 28.56 16.04 -5.18
N LEU A 690 27.78 15.49 -4.24
CA LEU A 690 26.35 15.73 -4.12
C LEU A 690 25.99 16.83 -3.10
N GLY A 691 26.98 17.41 -2.42
CA GLY A 691 26.76 18.41 -1.37
C GLY A 691 26.02 17.83 -0.15
N ILE A 692 26.18 16.53 0.11
CA ILE A 692 25.63 15.86 1.28
C ILE A 692 26.67 15.99 2.41
N GLU A 693 26.33 16.70 3.49
CA GLU A 693 27.21 16.79 4.66
C GLU A 693 27.52 15.39 5.21
N SER A 694 28.81 15.06 5.34
CA SER A 694 29.26 13.82 5.96
C SER A 694 28.78 13.73 7.41
N TYR A 695 28.39 12.54 7.83
CA TYR A 695 28.15 12.24 9.24
C TYR A 695 29.50 12.20 9.96
N ASP A 696 29.76 13.14 10.86
CA ASP A 696 30.91 13.00 11.76
C ASP A 696 30.73 11.75 12.63
N ASP A 697 31.70 10.84 12.53
CA ASP A 697 31.79 9.58 13.25
C ASP A 697 32.08 9.79 14.75
N ASN A 698 31.32 10.65 15.45
CA ASN A 698 31.44 10.70 16.90
C ASN A 698 30.20 11.18 17.65
N PRO A 699 29.35 10.26 18.12
CA PRO A 699 28.71 10.49 19.40
C PRO A 699 29.65 10.00 20.48
N SER A 700 30.84 10.60 20.58
CA SER A 700 31.72 10.35 21.73
C SER A 700 31.07 10.94 22.98
N SER A 701 30.63 10.02 23.85
CA SER A 701 30.89 10.08 25.28
C SER A 701 31.77 11.30 25.69
N GLU A 702 31.12 12.41 26.00
CA GLU A 702 31.58 13.28 27.06
C GLU A 702 30.39 13.73 27.87
N VAL A 703 30.24 13.09 29.03
CA VAL A 703 29.59 13.68 30.16
C VAL A 703 30.52 14.80 30.64
N PRO A 704 30.19 16.08 30.50
CA PRO A 704 30.95 17.09 31.22
C PRO A 704 30.41 17.17 32.64
N ALA A 705 31.23 16.74 33.58
CA ALA A 705 31.09 17.23 34.94
C ALA A 705 31.42 18.73 34.98
N SER A 706 30.63 19.48 35.73
CA SER A 706 30.79 20.82 36.25
C SER A 706 30.35 22.02 35.37
N ALA A 707 29.45 22.76 35.97
CA ALA A 707 28.99 24.10 35.71
C ALA A 707 29.95 25.07 35.00
N ALA A 708 29.55 25.54 33.81
CA ALA A 708 29.91 26.83 33.27
C ALA A 708 28.81 27.25 32.26
N ASP A 709 28.18 28.35 32.51
CA ASP A 709 27.40 29.25 31.66
C ASP A 709 26.89 28.64 30.34
N ASP A 710 25.75 27.95 30.40
CA ASP A 710 25.09 27.43 29.22
C ASP A 710 24.39 28.59 28.52
N GLY A 711 24.72 28.86 27.29
CA GLY A 711 24.12 29.93 26.48
C GLY A 711 22.59 29.86 26.32
N ALA A 712 21.87 29.35 27.33
CA ALA A 712 20.42 29.29 27.40
C ALA A 712 19.87 30.72 27.47
N ILE A 713 18.86 31.01 26.65
CA ILE A 713 18.18 32.27 26.59
C ILE A 713 17.12 32.30 27.70
N HIS A 714 17.21 33.28 28.59
CA HIS A 714 16.31 33.47 29.73
C HIS A 714 15.48 34.73 29.58
N ILE A 715 14.40 34.81 30.32
CA ILE A 715 13.58 36.03 30.38
C ILE A 715 14.43 37.17 30.95
N GLY A 716 14.45 38.30 30.23
CA GLY A 716 15.27 39.47 30.53
C GLY A 716 16.55 39.56 29.69
N ASP A 717 16.95 38.51 28.98
CA ASP A 717 18.13 38.58 28.11
C ASP A 717 17.90 39.50 26.91
N ILE A 718 18.96 40.20 26.54
CA ILE A 718 19.00 41.01 25.31
C ILE A 718 19.49 40.08 24.20
N VAL A 719 18.69 39.96 23.13
CA VAL A 719 18.97 39.09 22.01
C VAL A 719 18.88 39.85 20.68
N LYS A 720 19.65 39.39 19.70
CA LYS A 720 19.66 39.93 18.35
C LYS A 720 19.11 38.96 17.33
N HIS A 721 18.24 39.45 16.48
CA HIS A 721 17.71 38.69 15.32
C HIS A 721 18.13 39.40 14.03
N THR A 722 18.51 38.63 13.00
CA THR A 722 19.05 39.17 11.74
C THR A 722 18.08 40.11 10.99
N VAL A 723 16.77 39.92 11.14
CA VAL A 723 15.74 40.74 10.45
C VAL A 723 15.08 41.74 11.38
N PHE A 724 14.84 41.40 12.65
CA PHE A 724 14.08 42.26 13.60
C PHE A 724 14.96 43.13 14.48
N GLY A 725 16.30 43.00 14.40
CA GLY A 725 17.25 43.73 15.19
C GLY A 725 17.34 43.26 16.64
N GLN A 726 17.67 44.16 17.56
CA GLN A 726 17.82 43.86 18.97
C GLN A 726 16.45 43.86 19.68
N GLY A 727 16.27 42.91 20.61
CA GLY A 727 15.05 42.77 21.39
C GLY A 727 15.32 42.16 22.77
N THR A 728 14.36 42.27 23.69
CA THR A 728 14.45 41.69 25.03
C THR A 728 13.50 40.50 25.14
N VAL A 729 13.97 39.42 25.72
CA VAL A 729 13.15 38.20 25.94
C VAL A 729 12.16 38.46 27.06
N VAL A 730 10.88 38.46 26.78
CA VAL A 730 9.79 38.74 27.72
C VAL A 730 9.07 37.48 28.20
N GLY A 731 9.29 36.34 27.54
CA GLY A 731 8.71 35.05 27.91
C GLY A 731 9.43 33.89 27.27
N VAL A 732 9.41 32.72 27.92
CA VAL A 732 9.86 31.46 27.39
C VAL A 732 8.73 30.45 27.54
N LYS A 733 8.27 29.86 26.43
CA LYS A 733 7.18 28.89 26.41
C LYS A 733 7.66 27.49 26.78
N PRO A 734 6.77 26.56 27.20
CA PRO A 734 7.14 25.22 27.56
C PRO A 734 7.83 24.42 26.43
N ASN A 735 7.61 24.80 25.17
CA ASN A 735 8.26 24.21 23.98
C ASN A 735 9.64 24.82 23.67
N GLY A 736 10.18 25.69 24.56
CA GLY A 736 11.47 26.33 24.42
C GLY A 736 11.51 27.54 23.48
N SER A 737 10.41 27.97 22.87
CA SER A 737 10.38 29.19 22.07
C SER A 737 10.35 30.43 22.95
N CYS A 738 11.07 31.52 22.54
CA CYS A 738 11.20 32.76 23.26
C CYS A 738 10.22 33.81 22.70
N GLU A 739 9.49 34.47 23.57
CA GLU A 739 8.78 35.70 23.23
C GLU A 739 9.74 36.88 23.41
N VAL A 740 10.03 37.58 22.33
CA VAL A 740 11.00 38.66 22.29
C VAL A 740 10.32 39.98 21.92
N GLN A 741 10.46 40.99 22.74
CA GLN A 741 10.00 42.36 22.50
C GLN A 741 11.02 43.07 21.63
N PHE A 742 10.72 43.29 20.37
CA PHE A 742 11.47 44.14 19.45
C PHE A 742 10.82 45.54 19.33
N ALA A 743 11.50 46.45 18.70
CA ALA A 743 10.95 47.80 18.39
C ALA A 743 9.67 47.68 17.50
N SER A 744 9.54 46.63 16.70
CA SER A 744 8.40 46.33 15.84
C SER A 744 7.28 45.54 16.51
N GLY A 745 7.37 45.26 17.83
CA GLY A 745 6.39 44.47 18.60
C GLY A 745 6.92 43.11 19.09
N VAL A 746 6.09 42.38 19.86
CA VAL A 746 6.45 41.07 20.41
C VAL A 746 6.40 40.02 19.33
N ARG A 747 7.42 39.13 19.27
CA ARG A 747 7.52 37.99 18.36
C ARG A 747 7.88 36.73 19.11
N THR A 748 7.24 35.60 18.76
CA THR A 748 7.63 34.28 19.28
C THR A 748 8.63 33.64 18.31
N LEU A 749 9.85 33.41 18.78
CA LEU A 749 10.98 32.94 17.96
C LEU A 749 11.67 31.75 18.63
N LEU A 750 12.26 30.87 17.83
CA LEU A 750 13.09 29.77 18.35
C LEU A 750 14.45 30.29 18.79
N PRO A 751 15.05 29.80 19.91
CA PRO A 751 16.35 30.22 20.39
C PRO A 751 17.46 30.22 19.34
N ARG A 752 17.45 29.25 18.42
CA ARG A 752 18.47 29.08 17.37
C ARG A 752 18.60 30.21 16.36
N VAL A 753 17.60 31.09 16.29
CA VAL A 753 17.63 32.30 15.42
C VAL A 753 17.92 33.58 16.18
N LEU A 754 18.20 33.46 17.45
CA LEU A 754 18.53 34.54 18.37
C LEU A 754 19.99 34.41 18.82
N THR A 755 20.72 35.52 18.78
CA THR A 755 22.07 35.59 19.34
C THR A 755 21.99 36.39 20.61
N LYS A 756 22.43 35.83 21.75
CA LYS A 756 22.50 36.55 23.03
C LYS A 756 23.64 37.57 22.95
N GLU A 757 23.37 38.80 23.34
CA GLU A 757 24.36 39.92 23.42
C GLU A 757 24.95 40.03 24.80
#